data_b3a86252e957338e519fdbdc066c2826
#
_entry.id   b3a86252e957338e519fdbdc066c2826
#
_cell.length_a   1.000
_cell.length_b   1.000
_cell.length_c   1.000
_cell.angle_alpha   90.00
_cell.angle_beta   90.00
_cell.angle_gamma   90.00
#
_symmetry.space_group_name_H-M   'P 1'
#
loop_
_entity.id
_entity.type
_entity.pdbx_description
1 polymer ?
#
loop_
_entity_poly.entity_id
_entity_poly.type
_entity_poly.pdbx_seq_one_letter_code
_entity_poly.pdbx_strand_id
1 'polypeptide(L)'
;MGTYLLNILTNNEFMTKEKKEVSLPENAFRPLKEGEEYEPLMKGNKQYREVTPWSLVWGLLMAVIFSAATAYLGLKVGQVFEAAIPITIIAVGVSGATHRKDPLGENVIIQSIGACSGMIVAGAIFTLPALYILQHKYPELTVNFLQVFLSSVLGGILGILFLIPFRKYFVKDMHGKYPFPEATASTQVLISGERSGSQAKPLLVAGLVGGLFDFAVAAFGAWNENFTSRCCEIGSNIADKAKLVFSINTSAALLGMGYIVGLKYAAIICFGSIAVWWVIVPGIALVFPDMNVADGITAATASPEQIFSYAKSIGIGGIAMAGIIGVIKSWGVIKSAFVLVGQIFKKGNTDEETERTQRDISMKIIAIGSLLTIVITALFFYFDVMGGNLLFTIVGILIVAIIAFLFTTVAANAIAIVGSNPVSGMTLMTLILSSIIMVLVGLKGTGGMVAALIMGGVVCTALSSAGAFITDLKIGYWLGATPKKQETFKFLGILVSAATVGGVIMILNKAYGFTPDNADIMAAPQARAMAAVIEPLMSGQGAPWLLYGIGAIISIVLTLCGVSALAFALGMFIPLQLNLPLIVGGLVNWYVNSRSTDVALNQRRNEKGTLLASGFIAGGALMGVISAGMQFGGLNFANAAYLDAPISQIVSLIAYIALILYLTKASMKA
;
A
#
# COMPACT_ATOMS: atom_id res chain seq x y z
N MET A 1 20.09 -54.02 -40.71
CA MET A 1 20.59 -52.75 -40.17
C MET A 1 19.55 -51.61 -40.19
N GLY A 2 18.55 -51.67 -41.09
CA GLY A 2 17.46 -50.68 -41.16
C GLY A 2 16.38 -50.81 -40.08
N THR A 3 16.15 -52.01 -39.55
CA THR A 3 15.10 -52.24 -38.54
C THR A 3 15.55 -51.88 -37.12
N TYR A 4 16.85 -51.81 -36.86
CA TYR A 4 17.40 -51.39 -35.56
C TYR A 4 17.43 -49.85 -35.39
N LEU A 5 17.55 -49.12 -36.49
CA LEU A 5 17.49 -47.63 -36.48
C LEU A 5 16.04 -47.13 -36.35
N LEU A 6 15.04 -47.85 -36.86
CA LEU A 6 13.63 -47.52 -36.68
C LEU A 6 13.16 -47.73 -35.22
N ASN A 7 13.68 -48.78 -34.54
CA ASN A 7 13.37 -49.04 -33.14
C ASN A 7 14.05 -48.05 -32.15
N ILE A 8 15.14 -47.37 -32.55
CA ILE A 8 15.76 -46.31 -31.73
C ILE A 8 15.02 -44.98 -31.92
N LEU A 9 14.39 -44.79 -33.09
CA LEU A 9 13.59 -43.56 -33.36
C LEU A 9 12.15 -43.66 -32.83
N THR A 10 11.61 -44.87 -32.61
CA THR A 10 10.29 -45.10 -31.99
C THR A 10 10.36 -45.24 -30.46
N ASN A 11 11.55 -45.49 -29.88
CA ASN A 11 11.75 -45.49 -28.42
C ASN A 11 12.10 -44.11 -27.84
N ASN A 12 11.79 -43.05 -28.55
CA ASN A 12 11.76 -41.69 -27.98
C ASN A 12 10.55 -41.44 -27.06
N GLU A 13 9.82 -42.47 -26.67
CA GLU A 13 8.80 -42.45 -25.61
C GLU A 13 9.39 -42.39 -24.19
N PHE A 14 10.71 -42.37 -24.03
CA PHE A 14 11.35 -42.31 -22.71
C PHE A 14 11.83 -40.92 -22.29
N MET A 15 11.62 -39.85 -23.07
CA MET A 15 12.10 -38.49 -22.73
C MET A 15 11.05 -37.38 -22.76
N THR A 16 9.79 -37.70 -22.82
CA THR A 16 8.72 -36.78 -22.51
C THR A 16 7.80 -37.39 -21.46
N LYS A 17 8.27 -37.53 -20.24
CA LYS A 17 7.38 -37.29 -19.12
C LYS A 17 6.95 -35.84 -19.28
N GLU A 18 5.86 -35.58 -19.97
CA GLU A 18 5.09 -34.35 -19.83
C GLU A 18 4.95 -34.14 -18.32
N LYS A 19 5.72 -33.21 -17.76
CA LYS A 19 5.45 -32.73 -16.41
C LYS A 19 4.03 -32.22 -16.51
N LYS A 20 3.07 -32.97 -15.97
CA LYS A 20 1.66 -32.61 -15.85
C LYS A 20 1.62 -31.14 -15.47
N GLU A 21 1.02 -30.32 -16.31
CA GLU A 21 0.91 -28.90 -16.01
C GLU A 21 0.21 -28.73 -14.67
N VAL A 22 0.97 -28.33 -13.64
CA VAL A 22 0.41 -28.03 -12.32
C VAL A 22 -0.38 -26.75 -12.50
N SER A 23 -1.69 -26.83 -12.51
CA SER A 23 -2.64 -25.72 -12.56
C SER A 23 -3.68 -25.88 -11.46
N LEU A 24 -4.28 -24.78 -11.05
CA LEU A 24 -5.46 -24.89 -10.17
C LEU A 24 -6.56 -25.67 -10.88
N PRO A 25 -7.39 -26.41 -10.13
CA PRO A 25 -8.60 -27.03 -10.67
C PRO A 25 -9.49 -25.98 -11.37
N GLU A 26 -10.21 -26.38 -12.40
CA GLU A 26 -11.11 -25.49 -13.16
C GLU A 26 -12.17 -24.78 -12.27
N ASN A 27 -12.55 -25.44 -11.17
CA ASN A 27 -13.52 -24.87 -10.23
C ASN A 27 -12.93 -23.87 -9.22
N ALA A 28 -11.63 -23.55 -9.28
CA ALA A 28 -10.99 -22.61 -8.35
C ALA A 28 -11.58 -21.20 -8.41
N PHE A 29 -12.00 -20.76 -9.60
CA PHE A 29 -12.43 -19.37 -9.85
C PHE A 29 -13.92 -19.20 -10.13
N ARG A 30 -14.71 -20.28 -10.06
CA ARG A 30 -16.16 -20.24 -10.24
C ARG A 30 -16.89 -20.72 -8.99
N PRO A 31 -18.15 -20.32 -8.79
CA PRO A 31 -18.98 -20.90 -7.73
C PRO A 31 -19.08 -22.42 -7.87
N LEU A 32 -19.01 -23.12 -6.74
CA LEU A 32 -19.15 -24.58 -6.70
C LEU A 32 -20.60 -24.96 -6.97
N LYS A 33 -20.80 -26.05 -7.73
CA LYS A 33 -22.12 -26.63 -7.94
C LYS A 33 -22.58 -27.37 -6.66
N GLU A 34 -23.86 -27.66 -6.57
CA GLU A 34 -24.40 -28.41 -5.45
C GLU A 34 -23.74 -29.81 -5.36
N GLY A 35 -23.14 -30.12 -4.21
CA GLY A 35 -22.38 -31.35 -3.99
C GLY A 35 -20.93 -31.34 -4.52
N GLU A 36 -20.48 -30.26 -5.14
CA GLU A 36 -19.10 -30.10 -5.58
C GLU A 36 -18.21 -29.56 -4.46
N GLU A 37 -17.06 -30.18 -4.25
CA GLU A 37 -16.03 -29.70 -3.31
C GLU A 37 -14.79 -29.20 -4.06
N TYR A 38 -14.12 -28.20 -3.45
CA TYR A 38 -12.85 -27.70 -3.95
C TYR A 38 -11.69 -28.52 -3.37
N GLU A 39 -10.94 -29.19 -4.22
CA GLU A 39 -9.70 -29.88 -3.84
C GLU A 39 -8.47 -29.00 -4.11
N PRO A 40 -7.72 -28.57 -3.07
CA PRO A 40 -6.51 -27.80 -3.24
C PRO A 40 -5.33 -28.66 -3.72
N LEU A 41 -4.25 -28.01 -4.23
CA LEU A 41 -3.05 -28.71 -4.70
C LEU A 41 -2.37 -29.52 -3.59
N MET A 42 -2.24 -28.96 -2.40
CA MET A 42 -1.78 -29.67 -1.21
C MET A 42 -2.98 -30.29 -0.48
N LYS A 43 -3.21 -31.57 -0.73
CA LYS A 43 -4.37 -32.32 -0.20
C LYS A 43 -4.48 -32.26 1.31
N GLY A 44 -5.72 -32.16 1.84
CA GLY A 44 -6.00 -32.01 3.26
C GLY A 44 -5.54 -33.19 4.14
N ASN A 45 -5.55 -34.42 3.57
CA ASN A 45 -5.18 -35.66 4.26
C ASN A 45 -3.67 -35.93 4.31
N LYS A 46 -2.83 -35.09 3.67
CA LYS A 46 -1.36 -35.26 3.64
C LYS A 46 -0.68 -34.12 4.40
N GLN A 47 0.41 -34.44 5.11
CA GLN A 47 1.23 -33.42 5.75
C GLN A 47 2.29 -32.89 4.79
N TYR A 48 2.46 -31.57 4.78
CA TYR A 48 3.44 -30.85 3.98
C TYR A 48 4.39 -30.03 4.86
N ARG A 49 5.59 -29.78 4.34
CA ARG A 49 6.51 -28.83 4.94
C ARG A 49 6.02 -27.41 4.68
N GLU A 50 5.58 -26.72 5.70
CA GLU A 50 5.09 -25.34 5.61
C GLU A 50 5.96 -24.43 6.47
N VAL A 51 5.96 -24.67 7.80
CA VAL A 51 6.77 -23.92 8.77
C VAL A 51 8.06 -24.66 9.03
N THR A 52 9.15 -24.06 8.60
CA THR A 52 10.53 -24.55 8.80
C THR A 52 11.43 -23.37 9.16
N PRO A 53 12.62 -23.58 9.74
CA PRO A 53 13.57 -22.49 9.97
C PRO A 53 13.86 -21.69 8.68
N TRP A 54 13.87 -22.37 7.53
CA TRP A 54 14.03 -21.76 6.22
C TRP A 54 12.92 -20.77 5.90
N SER A 55 11.65 -21.22 5.97
CA SER A 55 10.51 -20.36 5.67
C SER A 55 10.37 -19.18 6.63
N LEU A 56 10.71 -19.39 7.91
CA LEU A 56 10.71 -18.31 8.90
C LEU A 56 11.78 -17.27 8.63
N VAL A 57 13.04 -17.68 8.41
CA VAL A 57 14.15 -16.74 8.17
C VAL A 57 13.90 -15.93 6.90
N TRP A 58 13.52 -16.59 5.79
CA TRP A 58 13.23 -15.88 4.56
C TRP A 58 11.98 -15.01 4.65
N GLY A 59 10.92 -15.47 5.31
CA GLY A 59 9.72 -14.68 5.55
C GLY A 59 10.00 -13.42 6.34
N LEU A 60 10.77 -13.52 7.44
CA LEU A 60 11.16 -12.37 8.26
C LEU A 60 12.13 -11.44 7.52
N LEU A 61 13.07 -11.97 6.74
CA LEU A 61 13.96 -11.18 5.91
C LEU A 61 13.17 -10.35 4.88
N MET A 62 12.20 -10.98 4.21
CA MET A 62 11.31 -10.28 3.29
C MET A 62 10.46 -9.22 4.00
N ALA A 63 9.97 -9.52 5.20
CA ALA A 63 9.24 -8.55 6.02
C ALA A 63 10.09 -7.30 6.31
N VAL A 64 11.37 -7.45 6.67
CA VAL A 64 12.28 -6.31 6.90
C VAL A 64 12.52 -5.52 5.61
N ILE A 65 12.98 -6.19 4.54
CA ILE A 65 13.36 -5.55 3.28
C ILE A 65 12.17 -4.78 2.69
N PHE A 66 11.02 -5.43 2.59
CA PHE A 66 9.85 -4.81 1.98
C PHE A 66 9.15 -3.81 2.90
N SER A 67 9.24 -3.94 4.23
CA SER A 67 8.78 -2.87 5.13
C SER A 67 9.57 -1.58 4.93
N ALA A 68 10.88 -1.69 4.82
CA ALA A 68 11.73 -0.52 4.58
C ALA A 68 11.43 0.11 3.20
N ALA A 69 11.42 -0.69 2.15
CA ALA A 69 11.15 -0.23 0.79
C ALA A 69 9.76 0.40 0.64
N THR A 70 8.72 -0.27 1.16
CA THR A 70 7.34 0.20 1.06
C THR A 70 7.12 1.47 1.91
N ALA A 71 7.76 1.57 3.09
CA ALA A 71 7.67 2.77 3.92
C ALA A 71 8.29 3.99 3.21
N TYR A 72 9.47 3.85 2.62
CA TYR A 72 10.10 4.91 1.86
C TYR A 72 9.21 5.38 0.69
N LEU A 73 8.79 4.44 -0.16
CA LEU A 73 7.98 4.78 -1.33
C LEU A 73 6.61 5.32 -0.94
N GLY A 74 5.98 4.73 0.06
CA GLY A 74 4.67 5.18 0.55
C GLY A 74 4.70 6.58 1.14
N LEU A 75 5.77 6.94 1.85
CA LEU A 75 5.98 8.31 2.34
C LEU A 75 6.30 9.29 1.21
N LYS A 76 6.98 8.84 0.17
CA LYS A 76 7.30 9.69 -0.98
C LYS A 76 6.06 9.98 -1.84
N VAL A 77 5.22 8.97 -2.10
CA VAL A 77 4.13 9.02 -3.09
C VAL A 77 2.75 9.14 -2.45
N GLY A 78 2.60 8.75 -1.18
CA GLY A 78 1.31 8.65 -0.51
C GLY A 78 0.47 7.44 -0.91
N GLN A 79 1.06 6.46 -1.57
CA GLN A 79 0.45 5.20 -1.96
C GLN A 79 1.30 4.04 -1.44
N VAL A 80 0.66 3.05 -0.85
CA VAL A 80 1.31 1.81 -0.44
C VAL A 80 0.99 0.74 -1.48
N PHE A 81 2.01 0.10 -2.00
CA PHE A 81 1.83 -1.08 -2.85
C PHE A 81 1.94 -2.35 -2.01
N GLU A 82 1.11 -3.32 -2.34
CA GLU A 82 1.18 -4.64 -1.73
C GLU A 82 2.40 -5.40 -2.26
N ALA A 83 3.29 -5.80 -1.37
CA ALA A 83 4.53 -6.47 -1.73
C ALA A 83 4.37 -7.99 -1.94
N ALA A 84 3.15 -8.53 -1.86
CA ALA A 84 2.87 -9.96 -1.91
C ALA A 84 3.44 -10.60 -3.19
N ILE A 85 3.23 -10.01 -4.36
CA ILE A 85 3.72 -10.55 -5.64
C ILE A 85 5.26 -10.58 -5.72
N PRO A 86 6.00 -9.46 -5.48
CA PRO A 86 7.46 -9.49 -5.44
C PRO A 86 8.03 -10.50 -4.44
N ILE A 87 7.46 -10.57 -3.24
CA ILE A 87 7.88 -11.51 -2.20
C ILE A 87 7.68 -12.96 -2.67
N THR A 88 6.54 -13.24 -3.29
CA THR A 88 6.22 -14.55 -3.85
C THR A 88 7.26 -14.98 -4.90
N ILE A 89 7.63 -14.07 -5.81
CA ILE A 89 8.61 -14.35 -6.87
C ILE A 89 9.99 -14.63 -6.26
N ILE A 90 10.39 -13.87 -5.25
CA ILE A 90 11.67 -14.08 -4.57
C ILE A 90 11.64 -15.41 -3.82
N ALA A 91 10.56 -15.75 -3.10
CA ALA A 91 10.40 -17.00 -2.38
C ALA A 91 10.58 -18.21 -3.32
N VAL A 92 9.89 -18.18 -4.45
CA VAL A 92 10.00 -19.18 -5.52
C VAL A 92 11.41 -19.24 -6.11
N GLY A 93 11.99 -18.08 -6.43
CA GLY A 93 13.33 -17.99 -7.02
C GLY A 93 14.41 -18.57 -6.12
N VAL A 94 14.38 -18.22 -4.83
CA VAL A 94 15.34 -18.70 -3.83
C VAL A 94 15.15 -20.19 -3.55
N SER A 95 13.90 -20.66 -3.44
CA SER A 95 13.60 -22.08 -3.28
C SER A 95 14.08 -22.91 -4.48
N GLY A 96 13.91 -22.38 -5.70
CA GLY A 96 14.41 -23.00 -6.92
C GLY A 96 15.95 -23.01 -6.97
N ALA A 97 16.61 -21.90 -6.66
CA ALA A 97 18.07 -21.79 -6.66
C ALA A 97 18.74 -22.71 -5.63
N THR A 98 18.07 -22.98 -4.51
CA THR A 98 18.55 -23.88 -3.46
C THR A 98 18.05 -25.32 -3.61
N HIS A 99 17.39 -25.65 -4.73
CA HIS A 99 16.88 -26.98 -5.04
C HIS A 99 16.03 -27.59 -3.92
N ARG A 100 15.15 -26.78 -3.29
CA ARG A 100 14.27 -27.27 -2.22
C ARG A 100 13.28 -28.31 -2.77
N LYS A 101 13.08 -29.39 -2.03
CA LYS A 101 12.07 -30.42 -2.35
C LYS A 101 10.71 -29.98 -1.81
N ASP A 102 9.70 -30.02 -2.68
CA ASP A 102 8.30 -29.67 -2.37
C ASP A 102 8.17 -28.30 -1.65
N PRO A 103 8.67 -27.19 -2.25
CA PRO A 103 8.79 -25.90 -1.55
C PRO A 103 7.47 -25.12 -1.44
N LEU A 104 6.38 -25.59 -2.07
CA LEU A 104 5.13 -24.83 -2.18
C LEU A 104 4.59 -24.37 -0.82
N GLY A 105 4.53 -25.27 0.16
CA GLY A 105 4.07 -24.93 1.50
C GLY A 105 4.97 -23.92 2.22
N GLU A 106 6.30 -24.06 2.08
CA GLU A 106 7.29 -23.13 2.63
C GLU A 106 7.16 -21.75 1.97
N ASN A 107 6.97 -21.69 0.64
CA ASN A 107 6.81 -20.44 -0.11
C ASN A 107 5.53 -19.68 0.26
N VAL A 108 4.42 -20.39 0.55
CA VAL A 108 3.20 -19.77 1.09
C VAL A 108 3.45 -19.11 2.44
N ILE A 109 4.21 -19.74 3.33
CA ILE A 109 4.55 -19.15 4.63
C ILE A 109 5.51 -17.96 4.48
N ILE A 110 6.51 -18.04 3.60
CA ILE A 110 7.41 -16.92 3.28
C ILE A 110 6.61 -15.73 2.78
N GLN A 111 5.70 -15.96 1.82
CA GLN A 111 4.83 -14.92 1.27
C GLN A 111 3.94 -14.32 2.37
N SER A 112 3.27 -15.14 3.16
CA SER A 112 2.36 -14.68 4.21
C SER A 112 3.07 -13.87 5.30
N ILE A 113 4.25 -14.28 5.78
CA ILE A 113 5.04 -13.52 6.74
C ILE A 113 5.58 -12.23 6.11
N GLY A 114 6.14 -12.32 4.91
CA GLY A 114 6.69 -11.17 4.21
C GLY A 114 5.65 -10.11 3.87
N ALA A 115 4.43 -10.51 3.51
CA ALA A 115 3.32 -9.59 3.22
C ALA A 115 2.88 -8.74 4.44
N CYS A 116 3.37 -9.04 5.67
CA CYS A 116 3.22 -8.14 6.81
C CYS A 116 3.81 -6.75 6.54
N SER A 117 4.80 -6.66 5.65
CA SER A 117 5.44 -5.41 5.26
C SER A 117 4.42 -4.37 4.75
N GLY A 118 3.66 -4.69 3.72
CA GLY A 118 2.69 -3.76 3.12
C GLY A 118 1.59 -3.34 4.10
N MET A 119 1.02 -4.29 4.83
CA MET A 119 -0.10 -4.01 5.73
C MET A 119 0.29 -3.15 6.94
N ILE A 120 1.45 -3.38 7.56
CA ILE A 120 1.90 -2.58 8.70
C ILE A 120 2.33 -1.19 8.24
N VAL A 121 3.04 -1.12 7.11
CA VAL A 121 3.44 0.15 6.51
C VAL A 121 2.22 1.01 6.20
N ALA A 122 1.20 0.48 5.53
CA ALA A 122 0.00 1.23 5.19
C ALA A 122 -0.70 1.84 6.42
N GLY A 123 -0.71 1.10 7.53
CA GLY A 123 -1.23 1.63 8.80
C GLY A 123 -0.38 2.75 9.38
N ALA A 124 0.94 2.53 9.47
CA ALA A 124 1.85 3.41 10.17
C ALA A 124 2.12 4.74 9.43
N ILE A 125 2.42 4.68 8.12
CA ILE A 125 2.87 5.86 7.37
C ILE A 125 1.77 6.88 7.07
N PHE A 126 0.51 6.49 7.16
CA PHE A 126 -0.59 7.41 6.89
C PHE A 126 -0.90 8.33 8.05
N THR A 127 -0.61 7.91 9.28
CA THR A 127 -0.96 8.63 10.50
C THR A 127 0.25 9.12 11.29
N LEU A 128 1.21 8.25 11.56
CA LEU A 128 2.26 8.52 12.53
C LEU A 128 3.25 9.62 12.12
N PRO A 129 3.66 9.79 10.84
CA PRO A 129 4.47 10.92 10.43
C PRO A 129 3.78 12.27 10.59
N ALA A 130 2.44 12.32 10.71
CA ALA A 130 1.71 13.53 11.03
C ALA A 130 2.10 14.10 12.41
N LEU A 131 2.50 13.25 13.36
CA LEU A 131 3.03 13.67 14.65
C LEU A 131 4.29 14.52 14.51
N TYR A 132 5.22 14.11 13.64
CA TYR A 132 6.45 14.88 13.37
C TYR A 132 6.15 16.21 12.64
N ILE A 133 5.14 16.21 11.76
CA ILE A 133 4.68 17.43 11.07
C ILE A 133 4.10 18.43 12.08
N LEU A 134 3.27 17.95 13.00
CA LEU A 134 2.68 18.79 14.05
C LEU A 134 3.71 19.22 15.10
N GLN A 135 4.71 18.39 15.41
CA GLN A 135 5.79 18.71 16.34
C GLN A 135 6.56 19.96 15.92
N HIS A 136 6.72 20.21 14.63
CA HIS A 136 7.37 21.43 14.13
C HIS A 136 6.61 22.69 14.54
N LYS A 137 5.28 22.65 14.50
CA LYS A 137 4.40 23.78 14.89
C LYS A 137 4.15 23.83 16.39
N TYR A 138 4.15 22.69 17.05
CA TYR A 138 3.90 22.51 18.48
C TYR A 138 5.07 21.76 19.13
N PRO A 139 6.17 22.44 19.48
CA PRO A 139 7.40 21.80 19.99
C PRO A 139 7.23 20.99 21.28
N GLU A 140 6.16 21.20 22.01
CA GLU A 140 5.80 20.41 23.19
C GLU A 140 5.35 18.99 22.86
N LEU A 141 5.03 18.68 21.60
CA LEU A 141 4.71 17.33 21.17
C LEU A 141 5.97 16.46 21.16
N THR A 142 5.97 15.40 21.95
CA THR A 142 7.05 14.41 21.95
C THR A 142 6.62 13.19 21.15
N VAL A 143 7.41 12.82 20.15
CA VAL A 143 7.19 11.61 19.36
C VAL A 143 8.33 10.65 19.63
N ASN A 144 8.01 9.46 20.09
CA ASN A 144 9.01 8.42 20.37
C ASN A 144 8.77 7.15 19.55
N PHE A 145 9.84 6.35 19.40
CA PHE A 145 9.79 5.08 18.68
C PHE A 145 8.73 4.13 19.25
N LEU A 146 8.58 4.11 20.57
CA LEU A 146 7.67 3.17 21.25
C LEU A 146 6.21 3.43 20.88
N GLN A 147 5.80 4.70 20.74
CA GLN A 147 4.44 5.08 20.30
C GLN A 147 4.16 4.56 18.88
N VAL A 148 5.11 4.76 17.96
CA VAL A 148 5.00 4.27 16.57
C VAL A 148 4.94 2.74 16.53
N PHE A 149 5.82 2.11 17.26
CA PHE A 149 5.94 0.65 17.32
C PHE A 149 4.70 0.01 17.94
N LEU A 150 4.27 0.46 19.13
CA LEU A 150 3.13 -0.13 19.84
C LEU A 150 1.83 0.10 19.10
N SER A 151 1.58 1.30 18.54
CA SER A 151 0.36 1.54 17.75
C SER A 151 0.27 0.60 16.54
N SER A 152 1.40 0.36 15.88
CA SER A 152 1.48 -0.52 14.71
C SER A 152 1.30 -2.00 15.09
N VAL A 153 1.97 -2.46 16.17
CA VAL A 153 1.86 -3.85 16.65
C VAL A 153 0.44 -4.15 17.13
N LEU A 154 -0.10 -3.30 18.02
CA LEU A 154 -1.41 -3.50 18.61
C LEU A 154 -2.52 -3.46 17.55
N GLY A 155 -2.43 -2.50 16.63
CA GLY A 155 -3.34 -2.43 15.49
C GLY A 155 -3.24 -3.68 14.61
N GLY A 156 -2.03 -4.11 14.25
CA GLY A 156 -1.81 -5.31 13.44
C GLY A 156 -2.38 -6.57 14.07
N ILE A 157 -2.13 -6.77 15.37
CA ILE A 157 -2.68 -7.92 16.11
C ILE A 157 -4.20 -7.87 16.16
N LEU A 158 -4.82 -6.71 16.47
CA LEU A 158 -6.28 -6.55 16.49
C LEU A 158 -6.88 -6.87 15.13
N GLY A 159 -6.28 -6.39 14.03
CA GLY A 159 -6.77 -6.65 12.68
C GLY A 159 -6.80 -8.12 12.32
N ILE A 160 -5.75 -8.86 12.67
CA ILE A 160 -5.69 -10.32 12.46
C ILE A 160 -6.73 -11.04 13.30
N LEU A 161 -6.78 -10.76 14.61
CA LEU A 161 -7.71 -11.42 15.53
C LEU A 161 -9.18 -11.14 15.18
N PHE A 162 -9.50 -9.93 14.74
CA PHE A 162 -10.86 -9.58 14.32
C PHE A 162 -11.25 -10.18 12.97
N LEU A 163 -10.28 -10.50 12.09
CA LEU A 163 -10.53 -11.08 10.80
C LEU A 163 -10.76 -12.61 10.85
N ILE A 164 -9.98 -13.35 11.65
CA ILE A 164 -10.01 -14.83 11.64
C ILE A 164 -11.42 -15.40 11.73
N PRO A 165 -12.35 -14.89 12.59
CA PRO A 165 -13.72 -15.38 12.64
C PRO A 165 -14.48 -15.33 11.30
N PHE A 166 -14.10 -14.40 10.42
CA PHE A 166 -14.74 -14.20 9.12
C PHE A 166 -14.03 -14.94 7.98
N ARG A 167 -12.88 -15.59 8.25
CA ARG A 167 -12.11 -16.30 7.22
C ARG A 167 -12.97 -17.28 6.44
N LYS A 168 -13.68 -18.14 7.14
CA LYS A 168 -14.52 -19.18 6.50
C LYS A 168 -15.52 -18.57 5.54
N TYR A 169 -16.18 -17.51 5.94
CA TYR A 169 -17.15 -16.80 5.10
C TYR A 169 -16.51 -16.26 3.81
N PHE A 170 -15.45 -15.43 3.92
CA PHE A 170 -14.85 -14.79 2.75
C PHE A 170 -14.14 -15.78 1.84
N VAL A 171 -13.45 -16.76 2.40
CA VAL A 171 -12.52 -17.63 1.68
C VAL A 171 -13.19 -18.88 1.13
N LYS A 172 -14.06 -19.54 1.94
CA LYS A 172 -14.73 -20.80 1.62
C LYS A 172 -16.18 -20.61 1.17
N ASP A 173 -17.03 -19.99 1.99
CA ASP A 173 -18.47 -19.92 1.72
C ASP A 173 -18.80 -19.02 0.51
N MET A 174 -17.96 -18.01 0.26
CA MET A 174 -18.03 -17.13 -0.92
C MET A 174 -17.08 -17.57 -2.05
N HIS A 175 -16.75 -18.87 -2.12
CA HIS A 175 -15.89 -19.42 -3.18
C HIS A 175 -16.45 -19.09 -4.57
N GLY A 176 -15.59 -18.56 -5.45
CA GLY A 176 -15.93 -18.19 -6.82
C GLY A 176 -16.84 -16.94 -6.97
N LYS A 177 -17.34 -16.36 -5.86
CA LYS A 177 -18.13 -15.12 -5.91
C LYS A 177 -17.25 -13.86 -5.84
N TYR A 178 -16.10 -13.96 -5.19
CA TYR A 178 -15.13 -12.89 -5.08
C TYR A 178 -13.90 -13.18 -5.95
N PRO A 179 -13.45 -12.22 -6.79
CA PRO A 179 -12.35 -12.44 -7.73
C PRO A 179 -10.97 -12.54 -7.07
N PHE A 180 -10.74 -11.90 -5.93
CA PHE A 180 -9.45 -11.84 -5.24
C PHE A 180 -8.26 -11.62 -6.19
N PRO A 181 -8.19 -10.50 -6.91
CA PRO A 181 -7.26 -10.34 -8.03
C PRO A 181 -5.78 -10.48 -7.62
N GLU A 182 -5.41 -9.96 -6.45
CA GLU A 182 -4.04 -10.06 -5.94
C GLU A 182 -3.69 -11.49 -5.49
N ALA A 183 -4.62 -12.16 -4.79
CA ALA A 183 -4.43 -13.56 -4.42
C ALA A 183 -4.32 -14.47 -5.64
N THR A 184 -5.08 -14.19 -6.69
CA THR A 184 -5.00 -14.90 -7.97
C THR A 184 -3.62 -14.77 -8.59
N ALA A 185 -3.10 -13.55 -8.70
CA ALA A 185 -1.77 -13.30 -9.26
C ALA A 185 -0.66 -13.98 -8.44
N SER A 186 -0.66 -13.83 -7.12
CA SER A 186 0.32 -14.46 -6.23
C SER A 186 0.25 -16.00 -6.28
N THR A 187 -0.95 -16.56 -6.34
CA THR A 187 -1.14 -18.02 -6.46
C THR A 187 -0.58 -18.54 -7.77
N GLN A 188 -0.81 -17.86 -8.90
CA GLN A 188 -0.26 -18.24 -10.20
C GLN A 188 1.27 -18.23 -10.18
N VAL A 189 1.90 -17.24 -9.55
CA VAL A 189 3.35 -17.18 -9.38
C VAL A 189 3.86 -18.36 -8.55
N LEU A 190 3.21 -18.69 -7.42
CA LEU A 190 3.59 -19.83 -6.57
C LEU A 190 3.56 -21.16 -7.33
N ILE A 191 2.51 -21.38 -8.13
CA ILE A 191 2.37 -22.58 -8.96
C ILE A 191 3.40 -22.62 -10.09
N SER A 192 3.64 -21.49 -10.76
CA SER A 192 4.61 -21.40 -11.85
C SER A 192 6.05 -21.67 -11.37
N GLY A 193 6.33 -21.40 -10.11
CA GLY A 193 7.61 -21.65 -9.48
C GLY A 193 7.98 -23.12 -9.34
N GLU A 194 7.01 -24.00 -9.32
CA GLU A 194 7.28 -25.44 -9.41
C GLU A 194 7.79 -25.87 -10.79
N ARG A 195 7.56 -25.03 -11.83
CA ARG A 195 7.95 -25.34 -13.21
C ARG A 195 9.37 -24.90 -13.57
N SER A 196 9.80 -23.70 -13.18
CA SER A 196 11.18 -23.23 -13.37
C SER A 196 11.37 -21.85 -12.71
N GLY A 197 12.47 -21.64 -12.01
CA GLY A 197 12.85 -20.34 -11.42
C GLY A 197 13.15 -19.20 -12.44
N SER A 198 12.72 -19.34 -13.69
CA SER A 198 13.00 -18.41 -14.79
C SER A 198 12.33 -17.04 -14.64
N GLN A 199 11.24 -16.95 -13.87
CA GLN A 199 10.52 -15.66 -13.66
C GLN A 199 11.20 -14.74 -12.66
N ALA A 200 12.04 -15.24 -11.77
CA ALA A 200 12.78 -14.40 -10.83
C ALA A 200 13.84 -13.53 -11.51
N LYS A 201 14.45 -14.03 -12.60
CA LYS A 201 15.51 -13.30 -13.31
C LYS A 201 15.07 -11.95 -13.89
N PRO A 202 13.95 -11.82 -14.62
CA PRO A 202 13.44 -10.53 -15.10
C PRO A 202 13.16 -9.54 -13.97
N LEU A 203 12.57 -9.99 -12.85
CA LEU A 203 12.31 -9.17 -11.67
C LEU A 203 13.62 -8.63 -11.06
N LEU A 204 14.62 -9.51 -10.83
CA LEU A 204 15.88 -9.12 -10.24
C LEU A 204 16.68 -8.16 -11.14
N VAL A 205 16.72 -8.42 -12.45
CA VAL A 205 17.39 -7.53 -13.41
C VAL A 205 16.70 -6.18 -13.45
N ALA A 206 15.36 -6.14 -13.50
CA ALA A 206 14.62 -4.89 -13.46
C ALA A 206 14.81 -4.16 -12.12
N GLY A 207 14.85 -4.91 -11.01
CA GLY A 207 15.15 -4.35 -9.69
C GLY A 207 16.53 -3.70 -9.61
N LEU A 208 17.54 -4.31 -10.20
CA LEU A 208 18.88 -3.72 -10.31
C LEU A 208 18.87 -2.47 -11.22
N VAL A 209 18.23 -2.54 -12.38
CA VAL A 209 18.19 -1.40 -13.32
C VAL A 209 17.44 -0.22 -12.68
N GLY A 210 16.22 -0.43 -12.18
CA GLY A 210 15.42 0.63 -11.55
C GLY A 210 16.04 1.12 -10.25
N GLY A 211 16.58 0.20 -9.44
CA GLY A 211 17.25 0.53 -8.19
C GLY A 211 18.52 1.36 -8.41
N LEU A 212 19.39 0.98 -9.32
CA LEU A 212 20.60 1.76 -9.64
C LEU A 212 20.25 3.12 -10.27
N PHE A 213 19.17 3.17 -11.06
CA PHE A 213 18.67 4.42 -11.62
C PHE A 213 18.24 5.40 -10.52
N ASP A 214 17.36 4.98 -9.62
CA ASP A 214 16.89 5.82 -8.52
C ASP A 214 18.00 6.12 -7.50
N PHE A 215 18.94 5.18 -7.29
CA PHE A 215 20.09 5.37 -6.42
C PHE A 215 21.09 6.42 -6.96
N ALA A 216 21.33 6.43 -8.28
CA ALA A 216 22.18 7.44 -8.90
C ALA A 216 21.63 8.85 -8.65
N VAL A 217 20.33 9.02 -8.66
CA VAL A 217 19.67 10.30 -8.34
C VAL A 217 19.76 10.60 -6.84
N ALA A 218 19.30 9.69 -6.01
CA ALA A 218 19.09 9.93 -4.58
C ALA A 218 20.41 10.01 -3.78
N ALA A 219 21.44 9.23 -4.14
CA ALA A 219 22.71 9.21 -3.42
C ALA A 219 23.77 10.15 -4.01
N PHE A 220 23.84 10.24 -5.34
CA PHE A 220 24.89 10.98 -6.03
C PHE A 220 24.43 12.28 -6.68
N GLY A 221 23.10 12.53 -6.76
CA GLY A 221 22.59 13.69 -7.49
C GLY A 221 23.02 13.71 -8.96
N ALA A 222 23.05 12.53 -9.62
CA ALA A 222 23.53 12.40 -11.00
C ALA A 222 22.72 13.24 -11.99
N TRP A 223 21.45 13.51 -11.68
CA TRP A 223 20.56 14.47 -12.32
C TRP A 223 19.45 14.87 -11.36
N ASN A 224 18.70 15.94 -11.70
CA ASN A 224 17.58 16.37 -10.88
C ASN A 224 16.43 15.33 -10.92
N GLU A 225 15.85 15.01 -9.79
CA GLU A 225 14.76 14.05 -9.68
C GLU A 225 13.50 14.52 -10.41
N ASN A 226 13.31 15.84 -10.49
CA ASN A 226 12.14 16.44 -11.13
C ASN A 226 12.55 17.23 -12.36
N PHE A 227 11.85 17.00 -13.48
CA PHE A 227 11.88 17.89 -14.62
C PHE A 227 10.73 18.89 -14.49
N THR A 228 11.01 20.19 -14.64
CA THR A 228 9.98 21.24 -14.55
C THR A 228 10.06 22.18 -15.74
N SER A 229 8.89 22.73 -16.14
CA SER A 229 8.82 23.75 -17.20
C SER A 229 9.59 25.03 -16.86
N ARG A 230 9.95 25.25 -15.59
CA ARG A 230 10.78 26.38 -15.16
C ARG A 230 12.25 26.27 -15.58
N CYS A 231 12.66 25.15 -16.20
CA CYS A 231 14.03 24.99 -16.73
C CYS A 231 14.36 25.96 -17.86
N CYS A 232 13.36 26.62 -18.46
CA CYS A 232 13.54 27.63 -19.50
C CYS A 232 12.82 28.94 -19.11
N GLU A 233 13.32 30.05 -19.64
CA GLU A 233 12.82 31.40 -19.33
C GLU A 233 11.33 31.59 -19.71
N ILE A 234 10.90 31.00 -20.82
CA ILE A 234 9.49 31.02 -21.25
C ILE A 234 8.61 30.31 -20.23
N GLY A 235 9.03 29.14 -19.76
CA GLY A 235 8.28 28.38 -18.77
C GLY A 235 8.21 29.07 -17.40
N SER A 236 9.30 29.72 -16.96
CA SER A 236 9.31 30.54 -15.75
C SER A 236 8.32 31.71 -15.86
N ASN A 237 8.33 32.42 -16.99
CA ASN A 237 7.39 33.52 -17.25
C ASN A 237 5.91 33.06 -17.23
N ILE A 238 5.62 31.87 -17.78
CA ILE A 238 4.28 31.28 -17.72
C ILE A 238 3.89 30.92 -16.29
N ALA A 239 4.81 30.33 -15.53
CA ALA A 239 4.58 29.97 -14.13
C ALA A 239 4.28 31.21 -13.26
N ASP A 240 5.01 32.31 -13.47
CA ASP A 240 4.89 33.53 -12.67
C ASP A 240 3.63 34.32 -13.03
N LYS A 241 3.32 34.45 -14.33
CA LYS A 241 2.17 35.26 -14.82
C LYS A 241 0.86 34.48 -14.86
N ALA A 242 0.87 33.28 -15.42
CA ALA A 242 -0.33 32.46 -15.60
C ALA A 242 -0.53 31.42 -14.48
N LYS A 243 0.42 31.31 -13.55
CA LYS A 243 0.42 30.31 -12.46
C LYS A 243 0.37 28.85 -12.95
N LEU A 244 0.79 28.60 -14.21
CA LEU A 244 0.82 27.29 -14.83
C LEU A 244 2.23 26.70 -14.75
N VAL A 245 2.34 25.53 -14.11
CA VAL A 245 3.60 24.78 -14.00
C VAL A 245 3.38 23.35 -14.48
N PHE A 246 4.28 22.86 -15.32
CA PHE A 246 4.43 21.44 -15.61
C PHE A 246 5.64 20.92 -14.81
N SER A 247 5.46 19.83 -14.08
CA SER A 247 6.56 19.16 -13.37
C SER A 247 6.30 17.67 -13.32
N ILE A 248 7.33 16.87 -13.62
CA ILE A 248 7.27 15.41 -13.61
C ILE A 248 8.49 14.84 -12.89
N ASN A 249 8.25 13.91 -11.96
CA ASN A 249 9.31 13.16 -11.31
C ASN A 249 9.76 12.00 -12.20
N THR A 250 11.06 11.76 -12.29
CA THR A 250 11.66 10.80 -13.21
C THR A 250 12.03 9.48 -12.56
N SER A 251 11.45 9.14 -11.40
CA SER A 251 11.75 7.90 -10.67
C SER A 251 11.29 6.64 -11.43
N ALA A 252 12.14 5.63 -11.41
CA ALA A 252 11.83 4.30 -11.93
C ALA A 252 10.68 3.63 -11.15
N ALA A 253 10.66 3.82 -9.83
CA ALA A 253 9.61 3.28 -8.97
C ALA A 253 8.23 3.84 -9.31
N LEU A 254 8.11 5.15 -9.60
CA LEU A 254 6.85 5.78 -10.00
C LEU A 254 6.38 5.32 -11.38
N LEU A 255 7.29 5.17 -12.34
CA LEU A 255 6.98 4.61 -13.65
C LEU A 255 6.43 3.19 -13.53
N GLY A 256 7.08 2.34 -12.71
CA GLY A 256 6.65 0.99 -12.42
C GLY A 256 5.28 0.95 -11.75
N MET A 257 5.02 1.83 -10.78
CA MET A 257 3.73 1.94 -10.12
C MET A 257 2.62 2.31 -11.13
N GLY A 258 2.86 3.27 -12.01
CA GLY A 258 1.92 3.64 -13.07
C GLY A 258 1.58 2.48 -14.00
N TYR A 259 2.58 1.64 -14.33
CA TYR A 259 2.37 0.44 -15.14
C TYR A 259 1.43 -0.56 -14.46
N ILE A 260 1.61 -0.80 -13.15
CA ILE A 260 0.78 -1.74 -12.37
C ILE A 260 -0.62 -1.22 -12.15
N VAL A 261 -0.77 0.05 -11.79
CA VAL A 261 -2.07 0.73 -11.56
C VAL A 261 -2.92 0.75 -12.84
N GLY A 262 -2.27 0.83 -13.99
CA GLY A 262 -2.92 0.86 -15.29
C GLY A 262 -3.49 2.22 -15.67
N LEU A 263 -3.75 2.41 -16.99
CA LEU A 263 -4.09 3.70 -17.55
C LEU A 263 -5.37 4.32 -16.95
N LYS A 264 -6.40 3.54 -16.70
CA LYS A 264 -7.69 4.05 -16.20
C LYS A 264 -7.57 4.78 -14.88
N TYR A 265 -6.96 4.14 -13.88
CA TYR A 265 -6.81 4.73 -12.54
C TYR A 265 -5.73 5.81 -12.52
N ALA A 266 -4.62 5.61 -13.22
CA ALA A 266 -3.58 6.63 -13.38
C ALA A 266 -4.13 7.91 -14.02
N ALA A 267 -5.00 7.79 -15.03
CA ALA A 267 -5.66 8.94 -15.64
C ALA A 267 -6.59 9.67 -14.66
N ILE A 268 -7.40 8.95 -13.87
CA ILE A 268 -8.29 9.57 -12.87
C ILE A 268 -7.47 10.38 -11.84
N ILE A 269 -6.38 9.81 -11.31
CA ILE A 269 -5.49 10.51 -10.38
C ILE A 269 -4.88 11.75 -11.04
N CYS A 270 -4.38 11.60 -12.25
CA CYS A 270 -3.74 12.68 -13.00
C CYS A 270 -4.72 13.82 -13.33
N PHE A 271 -5.96 13.51 -13.71
CA PHE A 271 -6.99 14.51 -13.93
C PHE A 271 -7.36 15.27 -12.65
N GLY A 272 -7.33 14.62 -11.48
CA GLY A 272 -7.44 15.30 -10.20
C GLY A 272 -6.33 16.34 -9.99
N SER A 273 -5.07 15.98 -10.29
CA SER A 273 -3.95 16.92 -10.24
C SER A 273 -4.07 18.06 -11.23
N ILE A 274 -4.41 17.75 -12.47
CA ILE A 274 -4.62 18.77 -13.53
C ILE A 274 -5.72 19.74 -13.12
N ALA A 275 -6.82 19.24 -12.55
CA ALA A 275 -7.91 20.09 -12.09
C ALA A 275 -7.45 21.12 -11.05
N VAL A 276 -6.58 20.72 -10.11
CA VAL A 276 -6.07 21.68 -9.11
C VAL A 276 -4.97 22.55 -9.70
N TRP A 277 -3.95 21.98 -10.30
CA TRP A 277 -2.76 22.73 -10.72
C TRP A 277 -2.98 23.62 -11.94
N TRP A 278 -3.84 23.22 -12.88
CA TRP A 278 -4.01 23.96 -14.13
C TRP A 278 -5.37 24.65 -14.26
N VAL A 279 -6.31 24.40 -13.33
CA VAL A 279 -7.61 25.09 -13.32
C VAL A 279 -7.80 25.89 -12.02
N ILE A 280 -7.71 25.22 -10.86
CA ILE A 280 -8.03 25.89 -9.56
C ILE A 280 -6.94 26.89 -9.18
N VAL A 281 -5.65 26.51 -9.25
CA VAL A 281 -4.53 27.41 -8.87
C VAL A 281 -4.50 28.68 -9.73
N PRO A 282 -4.54 28.62 -11.07
CA PRO A 282 -4.67 29.82 -11.89
C PRO A 282 -5.99 30.56 -11.65
N GLY A 283 -7.09 29.82 -11.47
CA GLY A 283 -8.41 30.39 -11.22
C GLY A 283 -8.45 31.22 -9.94
N ILE A 284 -7.84 30.75 -8.85
CA ILE A 284 -7.72 31.51 -7.59
C ILE A 284 -6.95 32.82 -7.82
N ALA A 285 -5.80 32.75 -8.51
CA ALA A 285 -4.99 33.93 -8.77
C ALA A 285 -5.69 34.97 -9.67
N LEU A 286 -6.51 34.53 -10.62
CA LEU A 286 -7.23 35.42 -11.55
C LEU A 286 -8.51 36.00 -10.97
N VAL A 287 -9.30 35.19 -10.25
CA VAL A 287 -10.63 35.57 -9.76
C VAL A 287 -10.54 36.25 -8.38
N PHE A 288 -9.58 35.83 -7.56
CA PHE A 288 -9.40 36.33 -6.19
C PHE A 288 -7.96 36.82 -5.95
N PRO A 289 -7.45 37.81 -6.71
CA PRO A 289 -6.04 38.25 -6.64
C PRO A 289 -5.61 38.73 -5.26
N ASP A 290 -6.51 39.38 -4.51
CA ASP A 290 -6.27 39.95 -3.19
C ASP A 290 -6.47 38.93 -2.04
N MET A 291 -6.85 37.68 -2.33
CA MET A 291 -7.05 36.68 -1.31
C MET A 291 -5.71 36.26 -0.68
N ASN A 292 -5.63 36.30 0.64
CA ASN A 292 -4.48 35.79 1.39
C ASN A 292 -4.44 34.24 1.29
N VAL A 293 -3.40 33.70 0.70
CA VAL A 293 -3.15 32.26 0.56
C VAL A 293 -2.10 31.76 1.54
N ALA A 294 -1.29 32.67 2.08
CA ALA A 294 -0.33 32.45 3.17
C ALA A 294 -0.14 33.77 3.93
N ASP A 295 0.52 33.73 5.09
CA ASP A 295 0.73 34.90 5.95
C ASP A 295 1.32 36.10 5.19
N GLY A 296 0.50 37.10 4.92
CA GLY A 296 0.87 38.32 4.21
C GLY A 296 1.11 38.16 2.69
N ILE A 297 0.82 37.01 2.09
CA ILE A 297 1.00 36.75 0.65
C ILE A 297 -0.37 36.62 -0.01
N THR A 298 -0.64 37.50 -0.99
CA THR A 298 -1.88 37.44 -1.79
C THR A 298 -1.76 36.45 -2.95
N ALA A 299 -2.89 35.96 -3.45
CA ALA A 299 -2.93 35.02 -4.57
C ALA A 299 -2.25 35.55 -5.83
N ALA A 300 -2.29 36.88 -6.06
CA ALA A 300 -1.60 37.51 -7.19
C ALA A 300 -0.08 37.39 -7.11
N THR A 301 0.49 37.57 -5.92
CA THR A 301 1.95 37.58 -5.68
C THR A 301 2.51 36.20 -5.33
N ALA A 302 1.65 35.29 -4.88
CA ALA A 302 2.03 33.93 -4.49
C ALA A 302 2.61 33.10 -5.63
N SER A 303 3.52 32.19 -5.32
CA SER A 303 3.94 31.16 -6.26
C SER A 303 2.82 30.12 -6.49
N PRO A 304 2.81 29.40 -7.61
CA PRO A 304 1.84 28.32 -7.86
C PRO A 304 1.82 27.28 -6.73
N GLU A 305 2.97 26.96 -6.14
CA GLU A 305 3.12 26.01 -5.03
C GLU A 305 2.46 26.52 -3.73
N GLN A 306 2.54 27.82 -3.45
CA GLN A 306 1.87 28.45 -2.31
C GLN A 306 0.35 28.44 -2.48
N ILE A 307 -0.15 28.78 -3.67
CA ILE A 307 -1.59 28.70 -3.99
C ILE A 307 -2.07 27.25 -3.90
N PHE A 308 -1.28 26.30 -4.41
CA PHE A 308 -1.58 24.86 -4.31
C PHE A 308 -1.66 24.42 -2.83
N SER A 309 -0.79 24.93 -1.97
CA SER A 309 -0.81 24.61 -0.54
C SER A 309 -2.14 24.97 0.14
N TYR A 310 -2.82 25.99 -0.35
CA TYR A 310 -4.18 26.35 0.05
C TYR A 310 -5.24 25.48 -0.66
N ALA A 311 -5.16 25.38 -1.98
CA ALA A 311 -6.14 24.69 -2.83
C ALA A 311 -6.24 23.18 -2.57
N LYS A 312 -5.15 22.51 -2.15
CA LYS A 312 -5.13 21.07 -1.81
C LYS A 312 -6.13 20.69 -0.72
N SER A 313 -6.61 21.65 0.09
CA SER A 313 -7.67 21.43 1.08
C SER A 313 -8.97 20.92 0.45
N ILE A 314 -9.24 21.24 -0.82
CA ILE A 314 -10.35 20.67 -1.58
C ILE A 314 -10.17 19.14 -1.72
N GLY A 315 -8.95 18.70 -2.02
CA GLY A 315 -8.62 17.26 -2.08
C GLY A 315 -8.85 16.54 -0.75
N ILE A 316 -8.53 17.19 0.39
CA ILE A 316 -8.77 16.63 1.74
C ILE A 316 -10.27 16.38 1.95
N GLY A 317 -11.11 17.36 1.68
CA GLY A 317 -12.57 17.24 1.77
C GLY A 317 -13.11 16.13 0.85
N GLY A 318 -12.52 16.01 -0.34
CA GLY A 318 -12.83 14.94 -1.30
C GLY A 318 -12.47 13.55 -0.79
N ILE A 319 -11.29 13.38 -0.20
CA ILE A 319 -10.84 12.10 0.39
C ILE A 319 -11.75 11.71 1.57
N ALA A 320 -12.09 12.65 2.45
CA ALA A 320 -12.97 12.42 3.58
C ALA A 320 -14.35 11.95 3.14
N MET A 321 -14.98 12.63 2.17
CA MET A 321 -16.29 12.26 1.64
C MET A 321 -16.24 10.92 0.90
N ALA A 322 -15.20 10.65 0.11
CA ALA A 322 -15.00 9.36 -0.53
C ALA A 322 -14.90 8.21 0.49
N GLY A 323 -14.25 8.45 1.64
CA GLY A 323 -14.22 7.51 2.76
C GLY A 323 -15.61 7.23 3.34
N ILE A 324 -16.40 8.28 3.61
CA ILE A 324 -17.78 8.18 4.11
C ILE A 324 -18.64 7.38 3.12
N ILE A 325 -18.58 7.71 1.83
CA ILE A 325 -19.32 7.00 0.78
C ILE A 325 -18.91 5.52 0.73
N GLY A 326 -17.62 5.22 0.89
CA GLY A 326 -17.10 3.86 0.95
C GLY A 326 -17.73 3.04 2.08
N VAL A 327 -17.84 3.61 3.28
CA VAL A 327 -18.51 2.97 4.42
C VAL A 327 -20.00 2.78 4.18
N ILE A 328 -20.70 3.79 3.64
CA ILE A 328 -22.13 3.70 3.32
C ILE A 328 -22.38 2.57 2.30
N LYS A 329 -21.57 2.50 1.24
CA LYS A 329 -21.66 1.42 0.23
C LYS A 329 -21.40 0.04 0.82
N SER A 330 -20.58 -0.06 1.85
CA SER A 330 -20.24 -1.32 2.53
C SER A 330 -21.21 -1.66 3.67
N TRP A 331 -22.28 -0.88 3.91
CA TRP A 331 -23.21 -1.08 5.03
C TRP A 331 -23.86 -2.47 5.02
N GLY A 332 -24.18 -3.01 3.85
CA GLY A 332 -24.71 -4.37 3.70
C GLY A 332 -23.75 -5.45 4.21
N VAL A 333 -22.43 -5.25 3.96
CA VAL A 333 -21.38 -6.17 4.44
C VAL A 333 -21.22 -6.05 5.95
N ILE A 334 -21.23 -4.83 6.49
CA ILE A 334 -21.17 -4.58 7.94
C ILE A 334 -22.34 -5.29 8.64
N LYS A 335 -23.56 -5.14 8.12
CA LYS A 335 -24.75 -5.83 8.66
C LYS A 335 -24.61 -7.36 8.62
N SER A 336 -24.10 -7.89 7.50
CA SER A 336 -23.84 -9.33 7.36
C SER A 336 -22.82 -9.84 8.37
N ALA A 337 -21.77 -9.05 8.63
CA ALA A 337 -20.76 -9.38 9.62
C ALA A 337 -21.33 -9.52 11.03
N PHE A 338 -22.20 -8.60 11.47
CA PHE A 338 -22.88 -8.72 12.78
C PHE A 338 -23.74 -9.97 12.88
N VAL A 339 -24.49 -10.32 11.82
CA VAL A 339 -25.30 -11.55 11.78
C VAL A 339 -24.41 -12.79 11.90
N LEU A 340 -23.28 -12.82 11.19
CA LEU A 340 -22.31 -13.92 11.25
C LEU A 340 -21.70 -14.07 12.65
N VAL A 341 -21.30 -12.99 13.29
CA VAL A 341 -20.81 -13.01 14.68
C VAL A 341 -21.87 -13.61 15.60
N GLY A 342 -23.13 -13.17 15.49
CA GLY A 342 -24.23 -13.74 16.28
C GLY A 342 -24.44 -15.25 16.04
N GLN A 343 -24.24 -15.73 14.81
CA GLN A 343 -24.32 -17.16 14.48
C GLN A 343 -23.14 -17.96 15.02
N ILE A 344 -21.92 -17.42 14.97
CA ILE A 344 -20.70 -18.06 15.51
C ILE A 344 -20.83 -18.24 17.02
N PHE A 345 -21.34 -17.24 17.74
CA PHE A 345 -21.56 -17.34 19.18
C PHE A 345 -22.72 -18.31 19.56
N LYS A 346 -23.69 -18.53 18.66
CA LYS A 346 -24.81 -19.48 18.90
C LYS A 346 -24.46 -20.93 18.57
N LYS A 347 -23.65 -21.19 17.53
CA LYS A 347 -23.09 -22.50 17.24
C LYS A 347 -21.86 -22.69 18.12
N GLY A 348 -22.01 -23.25 19.30
CA GLY A 348 -20.89 -23.69 20.12
C GLY A 348 -19.92 -24.54 19.27
N ASN A 349 -18.63 -24.31 19.44
CA ASN A 349 -17.56 -25.08 18.79
C ASN A 349 -17.79 -26.58 19.05
N THR A 350 -18.28 -27.27 18.04
CA THR A 350 -17.95 -28.68 17.90
C THR A 350 -16.51 -28.71 17.35
N ASP A 351 -15.55 -29.06 18.22
CA ASP A 351 -14.19 -29.48 17.84
C ASP A 351 -14.30 -30.83 17.09
N GLU A 352 -15.06 -30.87 15.98
CA GLU A 352 -14.98 -31.95 15.04
C GLU A 352 -13.61 -31.87 14.35
N GLU A 353 -12.98 -33.04 14.14
CA GLU A 353 -11.71 -33.22 13.40
C GLU A 353 -11.82 -32.54 12.03
N THR A 354 -11.57 -31.25 12.00
CA THR A 354 -11.53 -30.49 10.76
C THR A 354 -10.24 -30.83 10.02
N GLU A 355 -10.37 -31.10 8.73
CA GLU A 355 -9.21 -31.27 7.85
C GLU A 355 -8.19 -30.17 8.06
N ARG A 356 -6.91 -30.50 7.88
CA ARG A 356 -5.77 -29.58 8.02
C ARG A 356 -6.01 -28.24 7.32
N THR A 357 -6.58 -28.25 6.12
CA THR A 357 -6.87 -27.10 5.26
C THR A 357 -7.99 -26.19 5.76
N GLN A 358 -8.73 -26.60 6.80
CA GLN A 358 -9.83 -25.83 7.40
C GLN A 358 -9.58 -25.53 8.89
N ARG A 359 -8.41 -25.88 9.41
CA ARG A 359 -8.09 -25.74 10.82
C ARG A 359 -7.56 -24.33 11.12
N ASP A 360 -8.34 -23.52 11.81
CA ASP A 360 -8.01 -22.19 12.31
C ASP A 360 -7.45 -22.23 13.75
N ILE A 361 -6.99 -21.07 14.25
CA ILE A 361 -6.78 -20.86 15.68
C ILE A 361 -8.12 -20.98 16.41
N SER A 362 -8.14 -21.63 17.58
CA SER A 362 -9.40 -21.83 18.32
C SER A 362 -10.05 -20.49 18.70
N MET A 363 -11.38 -20.42 18.63
CA MET A 363 -12.13 -19.20 18.95
C MET A 363 -11.89 -18.72 20.40
N LYS A 364 -11.58 -19.64 21.32
CA LYS A 364 -11.20 -19.29 22.70
C LYS A 364 -9.90 -18.49 22.74
N ILE A 365 -8.87 -18.93 21.99
CA ILE A 365 -7.58 -18.20 21.89
C ILE A 365 -7.79 -16.84 21.22
N ILE A 366 -8.63 -16.76 20.19
CA ILE A 366 -8.95 -15.49 19.50
C ILE A 366 -9.63 -14.53 20.47
N ALA A 367 -10.63 -14.99 21.22
CA ALA A 367 -11.36 -14.15 22.18
C ALA A 367 -10.45 -13.64 23.31
N ILE A 368 -9.64 -14.54 23.89
CA ILE A 368 -8.67 -14.18 24.95
C ILE A 368 -7.61 -13.23 24.39
N GLY A 369 -7.06 -13.54 23.21
CA GLY A 369 -6.06 -12.71 22.54
C GLY A 369 -6.59 -11.31 22.20
N SER A 370 -7.83 -11.21 21.70
CA SER A 370 -8.47 -9.92 21.43
C SER A 370 -8.68 -9.11 22.70
N LEU A 371 -9.19 -9.74 23.77
CA LEU A 371 -9.36 -9.08 25.06
C LEU A 371 -8.04 -8.60 25.64
N LEU A 372 -7.00 -9.46 25.62
CA LEU A 372 -5.67 -9.12 26.10
C LEU A 372 -5.08 -7.95 25.31
N THR A 373 -5.21 -7.95 23.98
CA THR A 373 -4.70 -6.87 23.13
C THR A 373 -5.46 -5.56 23.41
N ILE A 374 -6.77 -5.60 23.62
CA ILE A 374 -7.57 -4.43 24.00
C ILE A 374 -7.11 -3.89 25.36
N VAL A 375 -6.86 -4.76 26.35
CA VAL A 375 -6.35 -4.35 27.67
C VAL A 375 -4.95 -3.72 27.55
N ILE A 376 -4.04 -4.33 26.78
CA ILE A 376 -2.70 -3.75 26.55
C ILE A 376 -2.80 -2.39 25.84
N THR A 377 -3.70 -2.28 24.86
CA THR A 377 -3.96 -0.99 24.17
C THR A 377 -4.51 0.06 25.15
N ALA A 378 -5.40 -0.34 26.06
CA ALA A 378 -5.93 0.56 27.09
C ALA A 378 -4.82 1.02 28.06
N LEU A 379 -3.92 0.14 28.47
CA LEU A 379 -2.77 0.50 29.30
C LEU A 379 -1.81 1.44 28.57
N PHE A 380 -1.51 1.16 27.29
CA PHE A 380 -0.71 2.04 26.44
C PHE A 380 -1.36 3.44 26.32
N PHE A 381 -2.68 3.50 26.07
CA PHE A 381 -3.40 4.76 26.01
C PHE A 381 -3.37 5.50 27.35
N TYR A 382 -3.59 4.82 28.45
CA TYR A 382 -3.62 5.44 29.78
C TYR A 382 -2.29 6.07 30.15
N PHE A 383 -1.19 5.34 30.00
CA PHE A 383 0.12 5.79 30.47
C PHE A 383 0.83 6.73 29.51
N ASP A 384 0.70 6.53 28.18
CA ASP A 384 1.53 7.22 27.19
C ASP A 384 0.77 8.24 26.33
N VAL A 385 -0.54 8.03 26.12
CA VAL A 385 -1.30 8.82 25.14
C VAL A 385 -2.29 9.77 25.78
N MET A 386 -2.98 9.37 26.86
CA MET A 386 -4.09 10.11 27.50
C MET A 386 -3.70 10.79 28.81
N GLY A 387 -2.41 10.83 29.13
CA GLY A 387 -1.90 11.53 30.32
C GLY A 387 -2.48 11.03 31.65
N GLY A 388 -2.79 9.72 31.77
CA GLY A 388 -3.33 9.12 32.99
C GLY A 388 -4.83 9.38 33.23
N ASN A 389 -5.55 9.91 32.25
CA ASN A 389 -7.00 10.15 32.40
C ASN A 389 -7.82 8.92 31.99
N LEU A 390 -8.48 8.32 33.00
CA LEU A 390 -9.26 7.10 32.81
C LEU A 390 -10.47 7.30 31.88
N LEU A 391 -11.15 8.45 31.94
CA LEU A 391 -12.30 8.73 31.09
C LEU A 391 -11.89 8.78 29.62
N PHE A 392 -10.82 9.52 29.30
CA PHE A 392 -10.32 9.62 27.93
C PHE A 392 -9.85 8.24 27.43
N THR A 393 -9.22 7.44 28.29
CA THR A 393 -8.78 6.08 27.95
C THR A 393 -9.96 5.17 27.62
N ILE A 394 -11.01 5.16 28.45
CA ILE A 394 -12.19 4.34 28.20
C ILE A 394 -12.87 4.75 26.89
N VAL A 395 -13.06 6.02 26.66
CA VAL A 395 -13.67 6.52 25.41
C VAL A 395 -12.78 6.18 24.22
N GLY A 396 -11.48 6.40 24.31
CA GLY A 396 -10.53 6.10 23.23
C GLY A 396 -10.48 4.63 22.86
N ILE A 397 -10.47 3.72 23.86
CA ILE A 397 -10.44 2.28 23.57
C ILE A 397 -11.76 1.77 23.00
N LEU A 398 -12.90 2.32 23.43
CA LEU A 398 -14.20 1.98 22.85
C LEU A 398 -14.28 2.41 21.39
N ILE A 399 -13.81 3.62 21.05
CA ILE A 399 -13.72 4.10 19.67
C ILE A 399 -12.86 3.15 18.85
N VAL A 400 -11.65 2.86 19.31
CA VAL A 400 -10.71 1.98 18.59
C VAL A 400 -11.27 0.59 18.40
N ALA A 401 -11.81 -0.04 19.44
CA ALA A 401 -12.34 -1.40 19.36
C ALA A 401 -13.52 -1.51 18.39
N ILE A 402 -14.47 -0.57 18.48
CA ILE A 402 -15.67 -0.59 17.62
C ILE A 402 -15.30 -0.31 16.17
N ILE A 403 -14.54 0.76 15.93
CA ILE A 403 -14.20 1.17 14.56
C ILE A 403 -13.26 0.14 13.91
N ALA A 404 -12.26 -0.37 14.62
CA ALA A 404 -11.36 -1.40 14.09
C ALA A 404 -12.14 -2.66 13.71
N PHE A 405 -13.06 -3.13 14.57
CA PHE A 405 -13.88 -4.29 14.27
C PHE A 405 -14.77 -4.11 13.02
N LEU A 406 -15.45 -2.96 12.91
CA LEU A 406 -16.28 -2.66 11.75
C LEU A 406 -15.46 -2.54 10.47
N PHE A 407 -14.35 -1.85 10.53
CA PHE A 407 -13.55 -1.56 9.34
C PHE A 407 -12.71 -2.74 8.88
N THR A 408 -12.34 -3.68 9.75
CA THR A 408 -11.67 -4.92 9.33
C THR A 408 -12.52 -5.74 8.36
N THR A 409 -13.83 -5.84 8.61
CA THR A 409 -14.75 -6.55 7.70
C THR A 409 -14.95 -5.82 6.37
N VAL A 410 -15.03 -4.48 6.41
CA VAL A 410 -15.16 -3.66 5.21
C VAL A 410 -13.89 -3.75 4.36
N ALA A 411 -12.71 -3.69 4.97
CA ALA A 411 -11.43 -3.81 4.29
C ALA A 411 -11.27 -5.19 3.63
N ALA A 412 -11.60 -6.27 4.34
CA ALA A 412 -11.57 -7.63 3.80
C ALA A 412 -12.48 -7.78 2.58
N ASN A 413 -13.70 -7.23 2.64
CA ASN A 413 -14.62 -7.25 1.51
C ASN A 413 -14.13 -6.43 0.32
N ALA A 414 -13.58 -5.24 0.56
CA ALA A 414 -13.07 -4.37 -0.50
C ALA A 414 -11.91 -5.05 -1.26
N ILE A 415 -10.96 -5.64 -0.54
CA ILE A 415 -9.85 -6.38 -1.16
C ILE A 415 -10.35 -7.63 -1.90
N ALA A 416 -11.29 -8.37 -1.34
CA ALA A 416 -11.84 -9.55 -1.99
C ALA A 416 -12.48 -9.23 -3.36
N ILE A 417 -13.12 -8.06 -3.50
CA ILE A 417 -13.80 -7.64 -4.72
C ILE A 417 -12.89 -6.87 -5.67
N VAL A 418 -12.16 -5.87 -5.15
CA VAL A 418 -11.45 -4.88 -5.98
C VAL A 418 -9.93 -5.12 -5.99
N GLY A 419 -9.38 -5.82 -5.00
CA GLY A 419 -7.94 -6.02 -4.84
C GLY A 419 -7.21 -4.79 -4.29
N SER A 420 -7.93 -3.77 -3.83
CA SER A 420 -7.33 -2.57 -3.21
C SER A 420 -7.95 -2.29 -1.85
N ASN A 421 -7.10 -1.89 -0.91
CA ASN A 421 -7.52 -1.56 0.44
C ASN A 421 -7.88 -0.06 0.55
N PRO A 422 -9.11 0.32 0.95
CA PRO A 422 -9.52 1.72 1.07
C PRO A 422 -8.98 2.41 2.34
N VAL A 423 -7.72 2.13 2.71
CA VAL A 423 -7.09 2.53 3.98
C VAL A 423 -7.14 4.04 4.21
N SER A 424 -6.74 4.85 3.21
CA SER A 424 -6.61 6.31 3.38
C SER A 424 -7.93 7.00 3.73
N GLY A 425 -9.00 6.67 3.02
CA GLY A 425 -10.32 7.27 3.27
C GLY A 425 -10.92 6.85 4.60
N MET A 426 -10.84 5.56 4.94
CA MET A 426 -11.36 5.02 6.20
C MET A 426 -10.56 5.53 7.41
N THR A 427 -9.24 5.71 7.26
CA THR A 427 -8.40 6.31 8.30
C THR A 427 -8.76 7.77 8.54
N LEU A 428 -8.93 8.55 7.49
CA LEU A 428 -9.32 9.96 7.63
C LEU A 428 -10.69 10.08 8.30
N MET A 429 -11.64 9.24 7.94
CA MET A 429 -12.94 9.17 8.62
C MET A 429 -12.79 8.80 10.11
N THR A 430 -11.94 7.83 10.44
CA THR A 430 -11.64 7.47 11.84
C THR A 430 -11.09 8.65 12.60
N LEU A 431 -10.12 9.37 12.02
CA LEU A 431 -9.52 10.55 12.64
C LEU A 431 -10.54 11.66 12.90
N ILE A 432 -11.38 11.96 11.92
CA ILE A 432 -12.44 12.97 12.09
C ILE A 432 -13.41 12.55 13.21
N LEU A 433 -13.91 11.32 13.17
CA LEU A 433 -14.89 10.82 14.15
C LEU A 433 -14.29 10.77 15.56
N SER A 434 -13.08 10.20 15.70
CA SER A 434 -12.40 10.13 17.00
C SER A 434 -12.10 11.51 17.55
N SER A 435 -11.66 12.46 16.70
CA SER A 435 -11.38 13.83 17.11
C SER A 435 -12.63 14.55 17.62
N ILE A 436 -13.76 14.43 16.90
CA ILE A 436 -15.03 15.04 17.32
C ILE A 436 -15.46 14.47 18.67
N ILE A 437 -15.44 13.14 18.84
CA ILE A 437 -15.82 12.50 20.09
C ILE A 437 -14.91 12.93 21.24
N MET A 438 -13.57 12.93 21.02
CA MET A 438 -12.60 13.33 22.05
C MET A 438 -12.75 14.80 22.46
N VAL A 439 -13.03 15.68 21.50
CA VAL A 439 -13.31 17.10 21.77
C VAL A 439 -14.59 17.28 22.59
N LEU A 440 -15.65 16.49 22.30
CA LEU A 440 -16.90 16.52 23.07
C LEU A 440 -16.71 16.04 24.52
N VAL A 441 -15.81 15.11 24.75
CA VAL A 441 -15.45 14.62 26.09
C VAL A 441 -14.51 15.58 26.84
N GLY A 442 -13.90 16.54 26.11
CA GLY A 442 -13.05 17.59 26.69
C GLY A 442 -11.56 17.45 26.40
N LEU A 443 -11.11 16.47 25.63
CA LEU A 443 -9.71 16.33 25.22
C LEU A 443 -9.45 17.19 23.98
N LYS A 444 -8.69 18.26 24.13
CA LYS A 444 -8.36 19.27 23.10
C LYS A 444 -6.86 19.58 23.10
N GLY A 445 -6.43 20.39 22.14
CA GLY A 445 -5.05 20.84 22.02
C GLY A 445 -4.09 19.74 21.61
N THR A 446 -2.82 19.91 21.96
CA THR A 446 -1.73 19.00 21.55
C THR A 446 -1.90 17.57 22.05
N GLY A 447 -2.35 17.37 23.29
CA GLY A 447 -2.69 16.04 23.81
C GLY A 447 -3.81 15.36 23.02
N GLY A 448 -4.83 16.11 22.58
CA GLY A 448 -5.89 15.62 21.71
C GLY A 448 -5.38 15.23 20.32
N MET A 449 -4.45 16.02 19.75
CA MET A 449 -3.84 15.71 18.45
C MET A 449 -3.06 14.38 18.49
N VAL A 450 -2.23 14.18 19.52
CA VAL A 450 -1.49 12.93 19.73
C VAL A 450 -2.44 11.75 19.88
N ALA A 451 -3.45 11.91 20.74
CA ALA A 451 -4.44 10.87 20.99
C ALA A 451 -5.17 10.44 19.71
N ALA A 452 -5.67 11.41 18.93
CA ALA A 452 -6.37 11.12 17.68
C ALA A 452 -5.49 10.41 16.66
N LEU A 453 -4.24 10.89 16.47
CA LEU A 453 -3.31 10.31 15.51
C LEU A 453 -2.87 8.89 15.90
N ILE A 454 -2.63 8.61 17.18
CA ILE A 454 -2.27 7.27 17.64
C ILE A 454 -3.48 6.33 17.56
N MET A 455 -4.68 6.76 17.96
CA MET A 455 -5.91 5.99 17.77
C MET A 455 -6.14 5.67 16.28
N GLY A 456 -5.98 6.68 15.43
CA GLY A 456 -6.04 6.53 13.98
C GLY A 456 -5.01 5.54 13.46
N GLY A 457 -3.78 5.57 13.99
CA GLY A 457 -2.71 4.63 13.65
C GLY A 457 -3.05 3.19 14.00
N VAL A 458 -3.58 2.94 15.20
CA VAL A 458 -4.04 1.61 15.63
C VAL A 458 -5.15 1.08 14.72
N VAL A 459 -6.19 1.90 14.47
CA VAL A 459 -7.31 1.50 13.60
C VAL A 459 -6.87 1.31 12.16
N CYS A 460 -6.03 2.22 11.63
CA CYS A 460 -5.51 2.14 10.27
C CYS A 460 -4.70 0.85 10.06
N THR A 461 -3.85 0.51 11.02
CA THR A 461 -3.06 -0.72 10.95
C THR A 461 -3.95 -1.96 11.09
N ALA A 462 -5.00 -1.91 11.93
CA ALA A 462 -5.95 -3.02 12.07
C ALA A 462 -6.69 -3.30 10.76
N LEU A 463 -7.26 -2.28 10.13
CA LEU A 463 -7.99 -2.45 8.87
C LEU A 463 -7.08 -2.87 7.72
N SER A 464 -5.87 -2.32 7.65
CA SER A 464 -4.88 -2.69 6.64
C SER A 464 -4.44 -4.15 6.79
N SER A 465 -4.17 -4.55 8.03
CA SER A 465 -3.77 -5.93 8.35
C SER A 465 -4.86 -6.94 8.01
N ALA A 466 -6.12 -6.65 8.33
CA ALA A 466 -7.24 -7.52 7.98
C ALA A 466 -7.42 -7.64 6.47
N GLY A 467 -7.35 -6.52 5.76
CA GLY A 467 -7.50 -6.51 4.31
C GLY A 467 -6.41 -7.31 3.59
N ALA A 468 -5.14 -7.13 3.94
CA ALA A 468 -4.06 -7.89 3.32
C ALA A 468 -4.08 -9.37 3.74
N PHE A 469 -4.40 -9.66 5.00
CA PHE A 469 -4.36 -11.04 5.49
C PHE A 469 -5.44 -11.93 4.88
N ILE A 470 -6.63 -11.40 4.53
CA ILE A 470 -7.64 -12.21 3.85
C ILE A 470 -7.18 -12.68 2.47
N THR A 471 -6.32 -11.90 1.81
CA THR A 471 -5.65 -12.27 0.55
C THR A 471 -4.72 -13.47 0.75
N ASP A 472 -3.86 -13.43 1.80
CA ASP A 472 -2.97 -14.54 2.13
C ASP A 472 -3.72 -15.82 2.48
N LEU A 473 -4.80 -15.71 3.23
CA LEU A 473 -5.66 -16.85 3.57
C LEU A 473 -6.36 -17.43 2.34
N LYS A 474 -6.70 -16.59 1.35
CA LYS A 474 -7.25 -17.08 0.08
C LYS A 474 -6.20 -17.80 -0.76
N ILE A 475 -4.96 -17.30 -0.80
CA ILE A 475 -3.82 -18.02 -1.43
C ILE A 475 -3.64 -19.38 -0.76
N GLY A 476 -3.61 -19.40 0.58
CA GLY A 476 -3.50 -20.63 1.36
C GLY A 476 -4.63 -21.62 1.08
N TYR A 477 -5.86 -21.14 0.95
CA TYR A 477 -7.02 -21.97 0.62
C TYR A 477 -6.89 -22.63 -0.77
N TRP A 478 -6.53 -21.86 -1.81
CA TRP A 478 -6.37 -22.40 -3.16
C TRP A 478 -5.22 -23.40 -3.25
N LEU A 479 -4.13 -23.18 -2.53
CA LEU A 479 -2.97 -24.06 -2.54
C LEU A 479 -3.05 -25.21 -1.53
N GLY A 480 -3.92 -25.11 -0.53
CA GLY A 480 -4.10 -26.10 0.53
C GLY A 480 -3.12 -25.96 1.69
N ALA A 481 -2.63 -24.75 1.98
CA ALA A 481 -1.86 -24.47 3.18
C ALA A 481 -2.75 -24.58 4.44
N THR A 482 -2.09 -24.72 5.61
CA THR A 482 -2.78 -24.81 6.91
C THR A 482 -3.07 -23.41 7.43
N PRO A 483 -4.35 -22.95 7.51
CA PRO A 483 -4.68 -21.59 7.97
C PRO A 483 -4.09 -21.30 9.34
N LYS A 484 -4.21 -22.20 10.31
CA LYS A 484 -3.65 -22.04 11.66
C LYS A 484 -2.16 -21.71 11.65
N LYS A 485 -1.37 -22.25 10.70
CA LYS A 485 0.06 -21.94 10.57
C LYS A 485 0.26 -20.52 10.03
N GLN A 486 -0.47 -20.13 8.98
CA GLN A 486 -0.43 -18.75 8.47
C GLN A 486 -0.82 -17.76 9.57
N GLU A 487 -1.94 -18.00 10.27
CA GLU A 487 -2.44 -17.15 11.36
C GLU A 487 -1.42 -17.00 12.49
N THR A 488 -0.84 -18.10 12.95
CA THR A 488 0.10 -18.08 14.09
C THR A 488 1.40 -17.34 13.75
N PHE A 489 2.01 -17.64 12.61
CA PHE A 489 3.30 -17.07 12.26
C PHE A 489 3.20 -15.66 11.67
N LYS A 490 1.98 -15.20 11.33
CA LYS A 490 1.70 -13.82 10.95
C LYS A 490 2.08 -12.81 12.03
N PHE A 491 1.89 -13.17 13.31
CA PHE A 491 2.25 -12.28 14.44
C PHE A 491 3.75 -11.97 14.52
N LEU A 492 4.62 -12.91 14.13
CA LEU A 492 6.06 -12.64 14.03
C LEU A 492 6.37 -11.61 12.94
N GLY A 493 5.71 -11.74 11.78
CA GLY A 493 5.84 -10.77 10.69
C GLY A 493 5.38 -9.37 11.11
N ILE A 494 4.26 -9.25 11.84
CA ILE A 494 3.76 -7.98 12.39
C ILE A 494 4.82 -7.33 13.28
N LEU A 495 5.37 -8.07 14.23
CA LEU A 495 6.35 -7.56 15.18
C LEU A 495 7.60 -7.00 14.48
N VAL A 496 8.15 -7.77 13.54
CA VAL A 496 9.36 -7.39 12.80
C VAL A 496 9.08 -6.23 11.85
N SER A 497 7.95 -6.26 11.14
CA SER A 497 7.56 -5.17 10.24
C SER A 497 7.32 -3.86 11.00
N ALA A 498 6.64 -3.89 12.14
CA ALA A 498 6.39 -2.70 12.95
C ALA A 498 7.69 -2.07 13.50
N ALA A 499 8.63 -2.90 13.95
CA ALA A 499 9.95 -2.42 14.38
C ALA A 499 10.72 -1.78 13.22
N THR A 500 10.70 -2.41 12.05
CA THR A 500 11.37 -1.89 10.85
C THR A 500 10.75 -0.57 10.39
N VAL A 501 9.43 -0.49 10.31
CA VAL A 501 8.72 0.72 9.86
C VAL A 501 8.98 1.88 10.82
N GLY A 502 8.91 1.64 12.13
CA GLY A 502 9.22 2.65 13.15
C GLY A 502 10.64 3.20 12.99
N GLY A 503 11.63 2.31 12.80
CA GLY A 503 13.02 2.69 12.55
C GLY A 503 13.20 3.48 11.26
N VAL A 504 12.55 3.05 10.17
CA VAL A 504 12.62 3.73 8.87
C VAL A 504 11.98 5.12 8.93
N ILE A 505 10.82 5.29 9.56
CA ILE A 505 10.19 6.61 9.75
C ILE A 505 11.15 7.55 10.48
N MET A 506 11.81 7.09 11.54
CA MET A 506 12.79 7.91 12.28
C MET A 506 14.00 8.28 11.42
N ILE A 507 14.55 7.34 10.65
CA ILE A 507 15.68 7.59 9.72
C ILE A 507 15.26 8.62 8.67
N LEU A 508 14.10 8.44 8.05
CA LEU A 508 13.61 9.35 7.01
C LEU A 508 13.28 10.74 7.54
N ASN A 509 12.73 10.82 8.76
CA ASN A 509 12.50 12.12 9.41
C ASN A 509 13.83 12.87 9.66
N LYS A 510 14.88 12.14 10.04
CA LYS A 510 16.18 12.76 10.33
C LYS A 510 16.98 13.07 9.06
N ALA A 511 16.85 12.25 8.01
CA ALA A 511 17.55 12.42 6.73
C ALA A 511 16.92 13.53 5.86
N TYR A 512 15.61 13.51 5.70
CA TYR A 512 14.86 14.39 4.79
C TYR A 512 13.98 15.40 5.54
N GLY A 513 13.48 15.03 6.74
CA GLY A 513 12.44 15.78 7.44
C GLY A 513 11.07 15.69 6.76
N PHE A 514 10.03 16.08 7.50
CA PHE A 514 8.65 16.18 6.99
C PHE A 514 8.17 17.62 6.88
N THR A 515 9.03 18.61 7.15
CA THR A 515 8.70 20.03 7.25
C THR A 515 9.49 20.88 6.26
N PRO A 516 9.01 22.08 5.88
CA PRO A 516 9.58 22.92 4.82
C PRO A 516 11.02 23.40 5.03
N ASP A 517 11.61 23.19 6.20
CA ASP A 517 12.94 23.72 6.52
C ASP A 517 14.09 23.00 5.80
N ASN A 518 13.84 21.83 5.21
CA ASN A 518 14.81 21.05 4.45
C ASN A 518 14.58 21.18 2.94
N ALA A 519 15.64 21.35 2.16
CA ALA A 519 15.56 21.42 0.71
C ALA A 519 15.01 20.16 0.05
N ASP A 520 15.27 18.99 0.65
CA ASP A 520 14.88 17.66 0.15
C ASP A 520 13.78 17.03 1.01
N ILE A 521 12.65 17.71 1.16
CA ILE A 521 11.54 17.27 2.02
C ILE A 521 10.93 15.95 1.58
N MET A 522 10.72 15.04 2.52
CA MET A 522 9.84 13.87 2.30
C MET A 522 8.39 14.35 2.15
N ALA A 523 7.77 14.03 1.02
CA ALA A 523 6.43 14.55 0.68
C ALA A 523 5.35 14.16 1.68
N ALA A 524 5.35 12.93 2.19
CA ALA A 524 4.42 12.35 3.17
C ALA A 524 2.95 12.82 2.99
N PRO A 525 2.37 12.70 1.75
CA PRO A 525 1.12 13.39 1.44
C PRO A 525 -0.04 12.95 2.33
N GLN A 526 -0.18 11.67 2.61
CA GLN A 526 -1.25 11.17 3.48
C GLN A 526 -1.13 11.70 4.91
N ALA A 527 0.07 11.65 5.50
CA ALA A 527 0.30 12.17 6.85
C ALA A 527 0.06 13.70 6.94
N ARG A 528 0.42 14.44 5.89
CA ARG A 528 0.09 15.87 5.80
C ARG A 528 -1.42 16.12 5.74
N ALA A 529 -2.17 15.28 5.01
CA ALA A 529 -3.62 15.36 4.99
C ALA A 529 -4.21 15.09 6.37
N MET A 530 -3.70 14.09 7.08
CA MET A 530 -4.15 13.77 8.44
C MET A 530 -3.85 14.90 9.41
N ALA A 531 -2.64 15.46 9.40
CA ALA A 531 -2.27 16.61 10.21
C ALA A 531 -3.17 17.83 9.93
N ALA A 532 -3.40 18.14 8.66
CA ALA A 532 -4.23 19.27 8.24
C ALA A 532 -5.71 19.16 8.65
N VAL A 533 -6.21 17.96 8.90
CA VAL A 533 -7.57 17.73 9.42
C VAL A 533 -7.59 17.78 10.95
N ILE A 534 -6.63 17.13 11.58
CA ILE A 534 -6.60 17.00 13.04
C ILE A 534 -6.32 18.33 13.73
N GLU A 535 -5.39 19.11 13.18
CA GLU A 535 -4.96 20.37 13.79
C GLU A 535 -6.14 21.33 14.02
N PRO A 536 -6.94 21.73 13.03
CA PRO A 536 -8.04 22.66 13.28
C PRO A 536 -9.17 22.05 14.12
N LEU A 537 -9.40 20.75 14.06
CA LEU A 537 -10.41 20.08 14.90
C LEU A 537 -10.04 20.12 16.38
N MET A 538 -8.74 19.98 16.71
CA MET A 538 -8.26 19.88 18.09
C MET A 538 -7.79 21.22 18.67
N SER A 539 -7.26 22.14 17.83
CA SER A 539 -6.80 23.45 18.30
C SER A 539 -7.92 24.48 18.50
N GLY A 540 -9.11 24.20 17.95
CA GLY A 540 -10.22 25.15 17.92
C GLY A 540 -10.02 26.31 16.94
N GLN A 541 -8.93 26.31 16.16
CA GLN A 541 -8.74 27.23 15.04
C GLN A 541 -9.64 26.78 13.88
N GLY A 542 -10.30 27.73 13.20
CA GLY A 542 -11.24 27.41 12.13
C GLY A 542 -10.58 26.64 11.00
N ALA A 543 -11.15 25.49 10.64
CA ALA A 543 -10.75 24.75 9.43
C ALA A 543 -11.29 25.45 8.17
N PRO A 544 -10.68 25.24 7.00
CA PRO A 544 -11.19 25.77 5.74
C PRO A 544 -12.42 24.96 5.27
N TRP A 545 -13.49 25.00 6.05
CA TRP A 545 -14.71 24.20 5.85
C TRP A 545 -15.32 24.38 4.47
N LEU A 546 -15.21 25.59 3.89
CA LEU A 546 -15.69 25.86 2.53
C LEU A 546 -14.95 25.00 1.51
N LEU A 547 -13.62 24.93 1.58
CA LEU A 547 -12.81 24.12 0.67
C LEU A 547 -13.06 22.62 0.86
N TYR A 548 -13.19 22.19 2.11
CA TYR A 548 -13.57 20.80 2.42
C TYR A 548 -14.96 20.46 1.86
N GLY A 549 -15.93 21.39 1.97
CA GLY A 549 -17.26 21.24 1.41
C GLY A 549 -17.26 21.14 -0.12
N ILE A 550 -16.49 21.96 -0.80
CA ILE A 550 -16.32 21.89 -2.26
C ILE A 550 -15.76 20.51 -2.66
N GLY A 551 -14.72 20.05 -1.99
CA GLY A 551 -14.14 18.73 -2.24
C GLY A 551 -15.13 17.59 -1.99
N ALA A 552 -15.94 17.69 -0.95
CA ALA A 552 -16.99 16.72 -0.63
C ALA A 552 -18.05 16.66 -1.76
N ILE A 553 -18.50 17.80 -2.26
CA ILE A 553 -19.46 17.88 -3.37
C ILE A 553 -18.86 17.25 -4.64
N ILE A 554 -17.61 17.57 -4.98
CA ILE A 554 -16.90 16.97 -6.12
C ILE A 554 -16.89 15.45 -5.99
N SER A 555 -16.58 14.91 -4.82
CA SER A 555 -16.56 13.47 -4.58
C SER A 555 -17.94 12.80 -4.72
N ILE A 556 -18.99 13.46 -4.27
CA ILE A 556 -20.37 12.99 -4.47
C ILE A 556 -20.70 12.92 -5.96
N VAL A 557 -20.46 14.01 -6.70
CA VAL A 557 -20.72 14.08 -8.14
C VAL A 557 -19.96 12.99 -8.89
N LEU A 558 -18.65 12.84 -8.66
CA LEU A 558 -17.83 11.81 -9.28
C LEU A 558 -18.35 10.41 -9.00
N THR A 559 -18.77 10.16 -7.75
CA THR A 559 -19.34 8.87 -7.36
C THR A 559 -20.64 8.57 -8.10
N LEU A 560 -21.51 9.57 -8.30
CA LEU A 560 -22.75 9.44 -9.08
C LEU A 560 -22.46 9.19 -10.56
N CYS A 561 -21.36 9.76 -11.08
CA CYS A 561 -20.89 9.51 -12.45
C CYS A 561 -20.14 8.16 -12.61
N GLY A 562 -20.01 7.36 -11.55
CA GLY A 562 -19.32 6.07 -11.60
C GLY A 562 -17.78 6.19 -11.66
N VAL A 563 -17.22 7.38 -11.39
CA VAL A 563 -15.77 7.61 -11.32
C VAL A 563 -15.27 7.39 -9.89
N SER A 564 -14.05 6.87 -9.73
CA SER A 564 -13.42 6.70 -8.42
C SER A 564 -13.12 8.06 -7.78
N ALA A 565 -14.03 8.50 -6.89
CA ALA A 565 -13.88 9.77 -6.18
C ALA A 565 -12.61 9.83 -5.35
N LEU A 566 -12.23 8.70 -4.70
CA LEU A 566 -11.01 8.63 -3.90
C LEU A 566 -9.75 8.84 -4.76
N ALA A 567 -9.65 8.18 -5.92
CA ALA A 567 -8.51 8.32 -6.81
C ALA A 567 -8.36 9.77 -7.33
N PHE A 568 -9.48 10.39 -7.70
CA PHE A 568 -9.49 11.79 -8.15
C PHE A 568 -9.10 12.75 -7.02
N ALA A 569 -9.66 12.58 -5.83
CA ALA A 569 -9.37 13.43 -4.67
C ALA A 569 -7.90 13.29 -4.20
N LEU A 570 -7.33 12.08 -4.26
CA LEU A 570 -5.89 11.86 -4.04
C LEU A 570 -5.06 12.64 -5.07
N GLY A 571 -5.47 12.62 -6.33
CA GLY A 571 -4.83 13.43 -7.37
C GLY A 571 -4.86 14.93 -7.07
N MET A 572 -5.97 15.44 -6.55
CA MET A 572 -6.10 16.85 -6.15
C MET A 572 -5.18 17.22 -4.98
N PHE A 573 -4.86 16.28 -4.12
CA PHE A 573 -4.07 16.52 -2.91
C PHE A 573 -2.57 16.29 -3.11
N ILE A 574 -2.20 15.28 -3.90
CA ILE A 574 -0.80 14.91 -4.17
C ILE A 574 -0.20 15.89 -5.20
N PRO A 575 1.05 16.35 -5.01
CA PRO A 575 1.72 17.22 -5.98
C PRO A 575 1.75 16.64 -7.39
N LEU A 576 1.59 17.50 -8.41
CA LEU A 576 1.51 17.13 -9.83
C LEU A 576 2.68 16.26 -10.30
N GLN A 577 3.91 16.61 -9.87
CA GLN A 577 5.12 15.89 -10.26
C GLN A 577 5.11 14.40 -9.87
N LEU A 578 4.41 14.02 -8.81
CA LEU A 578 4.33 12.62 -8.37
C LEU A 578 3.23 11.83 -9.11
N ASN A 579 2.22 12.51 -9.65
CA ASN A 579 1.10 11.87 -10.34
C ASN A 579 1.33 11.71 -11.86
N LEU A 580 2.08 12.61 -12.49
CA LEU A 580 2.37 12.52 -13.92
C LEU A 580 3.13 11.24 -14.33
N PRO A 581 4.12 10.73 -13.59
CA PRO A 581 4.76 9.46 -13.91
C PRO A 581 3.81 8.28 -13.95
N LEU A 582 2.74 8.31 -13.14
CA LEU A 582 1.74 7.25 -13.09
C LEU A 582 1.01 7.12 -14.44
N ILE A 583 0.63 8.25 -15.06
CA ILE A 583 -0.02 8.20 -16.38
C ILE A 583 0.95 7.71 -17.46
N VAL A 584 2.23 8.07 -17.38
CA VAL A 584 3.26 7.57 -18.30
C VAL A 584 3.38 6.05 -18.20
N GLY A 585 3.49 5.50 -16.98
CA GLY A 585 3.50 4.05 -16.76
C GLY A 585 2.22 3.36 -17.24
N GLY A 586 1.06 3.97 -16.99
CA GLY A 586 -0.24 3.49 -17.47
C GLY A 586 -0.34 3.47 -18.99
N LEU A 587 0.22 4.49 -19.68
CA LEU A 587 0.31 4.52 -21.14
C LEU A 587 1.21 3.42 -21.69
N VAL A 588 2.33 3.14 -21.05
CA VAL A 588 3.20 2.01 -21.42
C VAL A 588 2.45 0.68 -21.27
N ASN A 589 1.73 0.48 -20.16
CA ASN A 589 0.89 -0.70 -19.96
C ASN A 589 -0.16 -0.85 -21.07
N TRP A 590 -0.90 0.21 -21.36
CA TRP A 590 -1.89 0.20 -22.44
C TRP A 590 -1.26 -0.10 -23.78
N TYR A 591 -0.11 0.52 -24.10
CA TYR A 591 0.61 0.28 -25.34
C TYR A 591 1.01 -1.20 -25.49
N VAL A 592 1.60 -1.79 -24.46
CA VAL A 592 2.05 -3.20 -24.44
C VAL A 592 0.86 -4.15 -24.66
N ASN A 593 -0.29 -3.85 -24.04
CA ASN A 593 -1.48 -4.71 -24.07
C ASN A 593 -2.32 -4.56 -25.37
N SER A 594 -2.09 -3.51 -26.16
CA SER A 594 -2.91 -3.22 -27.34
C SER A 594 -2.26 -3.55 -28.69
N ARG A 595 -1.02 -4.09 -28.71
CA ARG A 595 -0.25 -4.24 -29.96
C ARG A 595 -0.45 -5.55 -30.72
N SER A 596 -1.16 -6.52 -30.17
CA SER A 596 -1.47 -7.77 -30.86
C SER A 596 -2.96 -8.05 -30.83
N THR A 597 -3.46 -8.72 -31.86
CA THR A 597 -4.80 -9.32 -31.88
C THR A 597 -4.86 -10.62 -31.07
N ASP A 598 -3.70 -11.23 -30.80
CA ASP A 598 -3.58 -12.43 -29.95
C ASP A 598 -3.65 -12.04 -28.48
N VAL A 599 -4.75 -12.37 -27.84
CA VAL A 599 -5.04 -12.09 -26.42
C VAL A 599 -4.02 -12.79 -25.51
N ALA A 600 -3.62 -14.03 -25.84
CA ALA A 600 -2.68 -14.78 -25.02
C ALA A 600 -1.26 -14.17 -25.06
N LEU A 601 -0.85 -13.63 -26.21
CA LEU A 601 0.43 -12.93 -26.34
C LEU A 601 0.40 -11.61 -25.55
N ASN A 602 -0.69 -10.84 -25.65
CA ASN A 602 -0.83 -9.59 -24.88
C ASN A 602 -0.81 -9.87 -23.37
N GLN A 603 -1.47 -10.94 -22.91
CA GLN A 603 -1.44 -11.34 -21.51
C GLN A 603 -0.04 -11.68 -21.04
N ARG A 604 0.73 -12.50 -21.78
CA ARG A 604 2.14 -12.80 -21.48
C ARG A 604 3.01 -11.55 -21.41
N ARG A 605 2.83 -10.61 -22.34
CA ARG A 605 3.52 -9.31 -22.32
C ARG A 605 3.17 -8.48 -21.09
N ASN A 606 1.90 -8.46 -20.71
CA ASN A 606 1.44 -7.77 -19.50
C ASN A 606 2.02 -8.38 -18.24
N GLU A 607 2.00 -9.70 -18.12
CA GLU A 607 2.60 -10.42 -16.99
C GLU A 607 4.09 -10.09 -16.85
N LYS A 608 4.84 -10.15 -17.97
CA LYS A 608 6.26 -9.78 -17.97
C LYS A 608 6.49 -8.31 -17.65
N GLY A 609 5.68 -7.40 -18.20
CA GLY A 609 5.75 -5.98 -17.88
C GLY A 609 5.44 -5.69 -16.41
N THR A 610 4.48 -6.39 -15.80
CA THR A 610 4.17 -6.31 -14.38
C THR A 610 5.36 -6.79 -13.52
N LEU A 611 6.05 -7.86 -13.92
CA LEU A 611 7.27 -8.32 -13.23
C LEU A 611 8.38 -7.28 -13.28
N LEU A 612 8.61 -6.66 -14.45
CA LEU A 612 9.61 -5.61 -14.63
C LEU A 612 9.26 -4.36 -13.80
N ALA A 613 7.99 -3.94 -13.82
CA ALA A 613 7.49 -2.83 -13.04
C ALA A 613 7.61 -3.08 -11.52
N SER A 614 7.28 -4.30 -11.06
CA SER A 614 7.48 -4.72 -9.66
C SER A 614 8.96 -4.67 -9.27
N GLY A 615 9.86 -5.05 -10.19
CA GLY A 615 11.31 -4.91 -10.01
C GLY A 615 11.71 -3.44 -9.82
N PHE A 616 11.26 -2.53 -10.68
CA PHE A 616 11.51 -1.09 -10.55
C PHE A 616 11.06 -0.54 -9.21
N ILE A 617 9.84 -0.89 -8.78
CA ILE A 617 9.28 -0.45 -7.50
C ILE A 617 10.14 -0.96 -6.33
N ALA A 618 10.41 -2.26 -6.29
CA ALA A 618 11.17 -2.86 -5.19
C ALA A 618 12.62 -2.36 -5.16
N GLY A 619 13.27 -2.29 -6.32
CA GLY A 619 14.64 -1.82 -6.44
C GLY A 619 14.80 -0.33 -6.10
N GLY A 620 13.96 0.52 -6.68
CA GLY A 620 13.97 1.97 -6.43
C GLY A 620 13.69 2.30 -4.96
N ALA A 621 12.66 1.66 -4.38
CA ALA A 621 12.32 1.87 -2.97
C ALA A 621 13.43 1.39 -2.02
N LEU A 622 14.02 0.21 -2.27
CA LEU A 622 15.12 -0.31 -1.44
C LEU A 622 16.36 0.59 -1.52
N MET A 623 16.74 1.02 -2.72
CA MET A 623 17.89 1.92 -2.92
C MET A 623 17.62 3.31 -2.34
N GLY A 624 16.36 3.78 -2.34
CA GLY A 624 15.96 5.01 -1.66
C GLY A 624 16.17 4.92 -0.14
N VAL A 625 15.86 3.79 0.50
CA VAL A 625 16.16 3.58 1.93
C VAL A 625 17.66 3.53 2.20
N ILE A 626 18.43 2.88 1.31
CA ILE A 626 19.89 2.84 1.44
C ILE A 626 20.48 4.26 1.32
N SER A 627 20.01 5.04 0.35
CA SER A 627 20.40 6.44 0.20
C SER A 627 20.07 7.29 1.44
N ALA A 628 18.85 7.13 1.97
CA ALA A 628 18.45 7.78 3.21
C ALA A 628 19.35 7.39 4.40
N GLY A 629 19.72 6.10 4.51
CA GLY A 629 20.67 5.62 5.51
C GLY A 629 22.08 6.23 5.36
N MET A 630 22.55 6.43 4.13
CA MET A 630 23.82 7.12 3.85
C MET A 630 23.76 8.59 4.28
N GLN A 631 22.69 9.31 3.93
CA GLN A 631 22.48 10.71 4.35
C GLN A 631 22.36 10.82 5.88
N PHE A 632 21.67 9.88 6.53
CA PHE A 632 21.59 9.80 7.99
C PHE A 632 23.00 9.63 8.62
N GLY A 633 23.88 8.87 7.97
CA GLY A 633 25.30 8.70 8.33
C GLY A 633 26.20 9.88 7.97
N GLY A 634 25.66 10.96 7.40
CA GLY A 634 26.42 12.16 7.02
C GLY A 634 27.08 12.06 5.64
N LEU A 635 26.78 11.01 4.86
CA LEU A 635 27.32 10.84 3.50
C LEU A 635 26.35 11.48 2.50
N ASN A 636 26.66 12.68 2.04
CA ASN A 636 25.93 13.34 0.95
C ASN A 636 26.92 13.68 -0.17
N PHE A 637 26.69 13.12 -1.35
CA PHE A 637 27.54 13.32 -2.54
C PHE A 637 26.90 14.23 -3.59
N ALA A 638 25.66 14.71 -3.34
CA ALA A 638 24.95 15.55 -4.29
C ALA A 638 25.56 16.96 -4.37
N ASN A 639 25.74 17.47 -5.58
CA ASN A 639 26.17 18.84 -5.83
C ASN A 639 24.94 19.71 -6.11
N ALA A 640 24.56 20.55 -5.14
CA ALA A 640 23.39 21.41 -5.23
C ALA A 640 23.45 22.35 -6.46
N ALA A 641 24.60 22.96 -6.72
CA ALA A 641 24.75 23.88 -7.86
C ALA A 641 24.53 23.17 -9.22
N TYR A 642 24.88 21.90 -9.34
CA TYR A 642 24.59 21.11 -10.54
C TYR A 642 23.10 20.74 -10.62
N LEU A 643 22.49 20.37 -9.52
CA LEU A 643 21.08 19.99 -9.49
C LEU A 643 20.16 21.15 -9.87
N ASP A 644 20.51 22.38 -9.48
CA ASP A 644 19.77 23.59 -9.82
C ASP A 644 19.96 24.03 -11.28
N ALA A 645 20.97 23.52 -11.96
CA ALA A 645 21.26 23.89 -13.34
C ALA A 645 20.24 23.24 -14.32
N PRO A 646 19.78 23.97 -15.37
CA PRO A 646 18.85 23.44 -16.38
C PRO A 646 19.33 22.16 -17.06
N ILE A 647 20.65 21.99 -17.21
CA ILE A 647 21.25 20.81 -17.83
C ILE A 647 20.94 19.52 -17.04
N SER A 648 20.92 19.60 -15.72
CA SER A 648 20.58 18.47 -14.85
C SER A 648 19.15 17.96 -15.11
N GLN A 649 18.21 18.87 -15.34
CA GLN A 649 16.82 18.53 -15.66
C GLN A 649 16.67 17.94 -17.07
N ILE A 650 17.44 18.41 -18.05
CA ILE A 650 17.45 17.84 -19.40
C ILE A 650 18.00 16.41 -19.38
N VAL A 651 19.11 16.18 -18.66
CA VAL A 651 19.68 14.84 -18.47
C VAL A 651 18.66 13.91 -17.82
N SER A 652 17.94 14.38 -16.80
CA SER A 652 16.85 13.67 -16.13
C SER A 652 15.78 13.19 -17.13
N LEU A 653 15.31 14.07 -18.00
CA LEU A 653 14.30 13.73 -19.00
C LEU A 653 14.81 12.69 -20.01
N ILE A 654 16.06 12.82 -20.49
CA ILE A 654 16.68 11.87 -21.42
C ILE A 654 16.82 10.49 -20.76
N ALA A 655 17.31 10.45 -19.52
CA ALA A 655 17.45 9.21 -18.76
C ALA A 655 16.10 8.54 -18.52
N TYR A 656 15.05 9.32 -18.22
CA TYR A 656 13.69 8.82 -18.03
C TYR A 656 13.09 8.24 -19.32
N ILE A 657 13.29 8.91 -20.47
CA ILE A 657 12.88 8.39 -21.78
C ILE A 657 13.59 7.05 -22.07
N ALA A 658 14.89 6.94 -21.77
CA ALA A 658 15.62 5.68 -21.94
C ALA A 658 15.03 4.56 -21.08
N LEU A 659 14.62 4.88 -19.84
CA LEU A 659 13.99 3.93 -18.93
C LEU A 659 12.59 3.47 -19.44
N ILE A 660 11.78 4.40 -19.97
CA ILE A 660 10.48 4.09 -20.61
C ILE A 660 10.69 3.15 -21.80
N LEU A 661 11.68 3.44 -22.65
CA LEU A 661 12.00 2.58 -23.80
C LEU A 661 12.49 1.20 -23.37
N TYR A 662 13.29 1.11 -22.30
CA TYR A 662 13.71 -0.16 -21.73
C TYR A 662 12.51 -0.98 -21.25
N LEU A 663 11.63 -0.39 -20.42
CA LEU A 663 10.43 -1.07 -19.89
C LEU A 663 9.54 -1.58 -21.04
N THR A 664 9.28 -0.72 -22.03
CA THR A 664 8.44 -1.05 -23.19
C THR A 664 9.04 -2.20 -24.01
N LYS A 665 10.32 -2.09 -24.42
CA LYS A 665 11.00 -3.11 -25.22
C LYS A 665 11.14 -4.44 -24.49
N ALA A 666 11.47 -4.40 -23.19
CA ALA A 666 11.65 -5.59 -22.38
C ALA A 666 10.31 -6.33 -22.17
N SER A 667 9.19 -5.61 -21.99
CA SER A 667 7.84 -6.17 -21.89
C SER A 667 7.38 -6.79 -23.21
N MET A 668 7.69 -6.17 -24.35
CA MET A 668 7.29 -6.65 -25.68
C MET A 668 8.02 -7.92 -26.13
N LYS A 669 9.14 -8.29 -25.50
CA LYS A 669 9.92 -9.50 -25.79
C LYS A 669 9.36 -10.76 -25.10
N ALA A 670 8.11 -10.80 -24.75
CA ALA A 670 7.46 -11.95 -24.07
C ALA A 670 7.10 -13.06 -25.05
#